data_fe2ed996586e3db83f1123e898a07775
#
_entry.id   fe2ed996586e3db83f1123e898a07775
#
_cell.length_a   1.000
_cell.length_b   1.000
_cell.length_c   1.000
_cell.angle_alpha   90.00
_cell.angle_beta   90.00
_cell.angle_gamma   90.00
#
_symmetry.space_group_name_H-M   'P 1'
#
loop_
_entity.id
_entity.type
_entity.pdbx_description
1 polymer ?
#
loop_
_entity_poly.entity_id
_entity_poly.type
_entity_poly.pdbx_seq_one_letter_code
_entity_poly.pdbx_strand_id
1 'polypeptide(L)'
;MTVPHPAAPQPPSRRSFLSAAAVVGAASSLAAFGLPTFSAAAAEPHRPSDDPRTPDGEALKLWYTAPAAQDGVIQQALPVGNGRLGALVGNDPSREALYITDSTLWTGGRNDVLDDDGQFPYERVEFGSLTQLAHLTVELPDHTPDTVTGYRRTLDLSNGLVTAEYRHRGAAHRREVYASHPDDVVVLRLIQPDGGLTGAITLGGTHGETAVTDAADVTSSFAAAFGNDLRYAAAVTAVSRTGRIATTATGLTFTDCADLLIVFSGGTDYAPDPTRGYRDPAADPHALALHKVHTAVRHDPATLRATHVADHRQLFDTQHVSLGTSTGEQRAADTWTRLQARAQKGAAPDPELEAAYLQFGRYLMIAGSRDSVPMGLQGPWLDGNDPDWMGDYHTDINVQMNYWMADRTGLSACFDAFTDYCLAQLPSWTDTTRRLYNDPRNRFRNSSGKAAGWAVAFSTNIHGGSGWWWHPAANAWIANTLFEHWEYTQDTATLARIYPLLKGACQFWETRLITATVNDPVTGQDREVLVDDKDWSPEQGPQDSVGNTYSQELVWALFGNFHTASLALGKDAAYRRTLDGLRERLYLPRVSPTSGWLEEWMSPDNLGEEQHRHLSPLIGFFPGDRITLDDSPSDLLSGVRALLVARGMDSYGWANAWRALCWARLKDAERAYQLVTTNLRPSTDNSNGSAMNLFDIYQVEDDRSIFQIDANFGTPSAMVEMLLYSRPGRIELLPALPAAWARQGRITGVGARGGFTVDLAWRKGRITEAVIRSVGGRTTKVIAHGVTRTLRLHPGETATLHW
;
A
#
# COMPACT_ATOMS: atom_id res chain seq x y z
N MET A 1 -3.23 12.62 55.13
CA MET A 1 -3.40 11.16 54.91
C MET A 1 -4.12 11.00 53.58
N THR A 2 -3.36 10.79 52.53
CA THR A 2 -3.84 10.60 51.17
C THR A 2 -3.63 9.14 50.82
N VAL A 3 -4.71 8.48 50.48
CA VAL A 3 -4.75 7.06 50.07
C VAL A 3 -4.32 6.97 48.61
N PRO A 4 -3.41 6.06 48.22
CA PRO A 4 -3.00 5.90 46.84
C PRO A 4 -4.03 5.06 46.05
N HIS A 5 -4.39 5.54 44.83
CA HIS A 5 -5.15 4.78 43.83
C HIS A 5 -4.29 3.70 43.20
N PRO A 6 -4.81 2.50 42.93
CA PRO A 6 -4.08 1.44 42.25
C PRO A 6 -4.00 1.74 40.73
N ALA A 7 -2.83 1.55 40.17
CA ALA A 7 -2.53 1.68 38.77
C ALA A 7 -3.30 0.63 37.93
N ALA A 8 -3.84 1.03 36.79
CA ALA A 8 -4.46 0.16 35.81
C ALA A 8 -3.39 -0.72 35.13
N PRO A 9 -3.69 -1.98 34.81
CA PRO A 9 -2.73 -2.86 34.14
C PRO A 9 -2.52 -2.45 32.68
N GLN A 10 -1.26 -2.37 32.27
CA GLN A 10 -0.87 -2.15 30.86
C GLN A 10 -1.14 -3.40 30.03
N PRO A 11 -1.56 -3.29 28.77
CA PRO A 11 -1.68 -4.43 27.88
C PRO A 11 -0.29 -4.96 27.48
N PRO A 12 -0.10 -6.28 27.37
CA PRO A 12 1.18 -6.87 27.02
C PRO A 12 1.55 -6.57 25.55
N SER A 13 2.82 -6.23 25.31
CA SER A 13 3.35 -6.02 23.97
C SER A 13 3.44 -7.36 23.20
N ARG A 14 3.20 -7.35 21.89
CA ARG A 14 3.23 -8.53 20.99
C ARG A 14 4.54 -9.34 21.02
N ARG A 15 5.63 -8.80 21.58
CA ARG A 15 6.91 -9.50 21.73
C ARG A 15 6.91 -10.68 22.73
N SER A 16 5.89 -10.80 23.57
CA SER A 16 5.80 -11.86 24.58
C SER A 16 5.19 -13.17 24.08
N PHE A 17 4.69 -13.25 22.86
CA PHE A 17 4.01 -14.45 22.35
C PHE A 17 4.88 -15.39 21.51
N LEU A 18 6.09 -15.01 21.15
CA LEU A 18 6.97 -15.84 20.31
C LEU A 18 8.08 -16.62 21.08
N SER A 19 8.13 -16.50 22.41
CA SER A 19 9.19 -17.14 23.21
C SER A 19 8.76 -18.39 23.96
N ALA A 20 7.58 -18.97 23.70
CA ALA A 20 7.04 -20.11 24.43
C ALA A 20 6.83 -21.37 23.59
N ALA A 21 7.77 -21.70 22.72
CA ALA A 21 7.76 -22.98 22.02
C ALA A 21 9.15 -23.62 21.99
N ALA A 22 9.68 -24.03 23.14
CA ALA A 22 10.66 -25.10 23.30
C ALA A 22 10.94 -25.37 24.77
N VAL A 23 10.15 -26.22 25.45
CA VAL A 23 10.64 -27.20 26.45
C VAL A 23 9.55 -28.27 26.58
N VAL A 24 9.84 -29.46 26.11
CA VAL A 24 9.10 -30.71 26.42
C VAL A 24 9.72 -31.35 27.63
N GLY A 25 8.89 -31.76 28.60
CA GLY A 25 9.25 -32.80 29.49
C GLY A 25 8.65 -32.75 30.90
N ALA A 26 7.80 -33.74 31.16
CA ALA A 26 7.41 -34.34 32.43
C ALA A 26 6.04 -33.95 33.00
N ALA A 27 5.24 -35.01 33.06
CA ALA A 27 3.89 -35.13 33.55
C ALA A 27 3.67 -34.91 35.03
N SER A 28 2.52 -34.37 35.42
CA SER A 28 1.69 -34.89 36.51
C SER A 28 0.27 -34.32 36.45
N SER A 29 -0.65 -35.23 36.56
CA SER A 29 -2.10 -35.09 36.53
C SER A 29 -2.69 -34.15 37.59
N LEU A 30 -3.71 -33.34 37.22
CA LEU A 30 -4.94 -33.16 38.04
C LEU A 30 -6.08 -32.51 37.19
N ALA A 31 -7.29 -32.93 37.50
CA ALA A 31 -8.50 -32.92 36.70
C ALA A 31 -9.20 -31.60 36.50
N ALA A 32 -9.77 -31.50 35.29
CA ALA A 32 -11.10 -30.99 34.89
C ALA A 32 -11.66 -29.63 35.38
N PHE A 33 -11.73 -28.69 34.43
CA PHE A 33 -12.96 -27.99 34.12
C PHE A 33 -12.85 -27.49 32.63
N GLY A 34 -13.79 -27.95 31.79
CA GLY A 34 -13.73 -27.76 30.36
C GLY A 34 -14.07 -26.33 29.91
N LEU A 35 -13.14 -25.76 29.16
CA LEU A 35 -13.37 -24.67 28.23
C LEU A 35 -13.04 -25.21 26.83
N PRO A 36 -13.80 -24.84 25.79
CA PRO A 36 -13.53 -25.34 24.46
C PRO A 36 -12.25 -24.72 23.94
N THR A 37 -11.23 -25.56 23.78
CA THR A 37 -10.02 -25.22 23.03
C THR A 37 -10.38 -25.19 21.54
N PHE A 38 -10.38 -24.02 20.95
CA PHE A 38 -10.33 -23.91 19.50
C PHE A 38 -8.92 -24.33 19.04
N SER A 39 -8.81 -25.56 18.56
CA SER A 39 -7.67 -26.03 17.81
C SER A 39 -7.69 -25.32 16.45
N ALA A 40 -6.78 -24.39 16.24
CA ALA A 40 -6.45 -23.94 14.90
C ALA A 40 -5.84 -25.16 14.20
N ALA A 41 -6.64 -25.81 13.35
CA ALA A 41 -6.11 -26.79 12.40
C ALA A 41 -5.13 -26.03 11.51
N ALA A 42 -3.84 -26.27 11.69
CA ALA A 42 -2.83 -25.83 10.74
C ALA A 42 -3.22 -26.40 9.38
N ALA A 43 -3.52 -25.51 8.44
CA ALA A 43 -3.71 -25.91 7.05
C ALA A 43 -2.41 -26.62 6.62
N GLU A 44 -2.51 -27.84 6.17
CA GLU A 44 -1.37 -28.55 5.59
C GLU A 44 -0.77 -27.65 4.48
N PRO A 45 0.57 -27.48 4.42
CA PRO A 45 1.19 -26.76 3.36
C PRO A 45 0.83 -27.43 2.04
N HIS A 46 0.13 -26.70 1.18
CA HIS A 46 -0.22 -27.14 -0.15
C HIS A 46 1.07 -27.49 -0.89
N ARG A 47 1.31 -28.78 -1.16
CA ARG A 47 2.39 -29.18 -2.07
C ARG A 47 2.12 -28.52 -3.41
N PRO A 48 3.13 -27.90 -4.06
CA PRO A 48 2.97 -27.45 -5.44
C PRO A 48 2.53 -28.66 -6.25
N SER A 49 1.32 -28.59 -6.79
CA SER A 49 0.90 -29.57 -7.77
C SER A 49 1.72 -29.32 -9.04
N ASP A 50 2.21 -30.36 -9.70
CA ASP A 50 2.70 -30.33 -11.08
C ASP A 50 1.52 -30.02 -12.04
N ASP A 51 0.71 -29.01 -11.70
CA ASP A 51 -0.41 -28.56 -12.52
C ASP A 51 0.16 -27.65 -13.62
N PRO A 52 0.09 -28.05 -14.89
CA PRO A 52 0.56 -27.24 -16.02
C PRO A 52 -0.17 -25.88 -16.15
N ARG A 53 -1.05 -25.52 -15.20
CA ARG A 53 -1.81 -24.28 -15.14
C ARG A 53 -1.24 -23.26 -14.15
N THR A 54 -0.17 -23.57 -13.39
CA THR A 54 0.61 -22.55 -12.66
C THR A 54 1.43 -21.73 -13.66
N PRO A 55 1.51 -20.39 -13.50
CA PRO A 55 2.39 -19.59 -14.33
C PRO A 55 3.81 -20.19 -14.29
N ASP A 56 4.41 -20.36 -15.46
CA ASP A 56 5.82 -20.72 -15.55
C ASP A 56 6.61 -19.74 -14.67
N GLY A 57 7.49 -20.24 -13.81
CA GLY A 57 8.23 -19.39 -12.87
C GLY A 57 9.00 -18.24 -13.55
N GLU A 58 9.28 -18.35 -14.86
CA GLU A 58 9.84 -17.28 -15.66
C GLU A 58 8.86 -16.11 -15.90
N ALA A 59 7.55 -16.34 -15.93
CA ALA A 59 6.54 -15.29 -16.10
C ALA A 59 6.47 -14.32 -14.91
N LEU A 60 6.99 -14.70 -13.74
CA LEU A 60 7.04 -13.88 -12.52
C LEU A 60 8.40 -13.19 -12.33
N LYS A 61 9.24 -13.17 -13.35
CA LYS A 61 10.56 -12.53 -13.32
C LYS A 61 10.56 -11.26 -14.16
N LEU A 62 10.88 -10.15 -13.52
CA LEU A 62 11.25 -8.93 -14.22
C LEU A 62 12.76 -9.02 -14.49
N TRP A 63 13.20 -8.94 -15.75
CA TRP A 63 14.61 -9.12 -16.07
C TRP A 63 15.11 -8.17 -17.15
N TYR A 64 16.40 -7.88 -17.13
CA TYR A 64 17.05 -6.87 -17.95
C TYR A 64 18.47 -7.31 -18.32
N THR A 65 19.00 -6.80 -19.43
CA THR A 65 20.32 -7.14 -19.96
C THR A 65 21.39 -6.09 -19.65
N ALA A 66 21.05 -5.03 -18.93
CA ALA A 66 21.96 -3.97 -18.52
C ALA A 66 21.73 -3.60 -17.03
N PRO A 67 22.73 -3.13 -16.30
CA PRO A 67 22.58 -2.56 -14.97
C PRO A 67 21.73 -1.29 -15.01
N ALA A 68 21.28 -0.80 -13.85
CA ALA A 68 20.66 0.50 -13.75
C ALA A 68 21.71 1.60 -13.96
N ALA A 69 21.33 2.63 -14.71
CA ALA A 69 22.15 3.83 -14.85
C ALA A 69 22.21 4.59 -13.50
N GLN A 70 23.37 5.22 -13.22
CA GLN A 70 23.56 5.93 -11.95
C GLN A 70 22.67 7.18 -11.80
N ASP A 71 22.27 7.78 -12.93
CA ASP A 71 21.34 8.92 -13.00
C ASP A 71 19.88 8.48 -13.20
N GLY A 72 19.60 7.19 -13.27
CA GLY A 72 18.29 6.61 -13.47
C GLY A 72 17.84 5.68 -12.32
N VAL A 73 18.28 5.89 -11.10
CA VAL A 73 18.07 4.98 -9.98
C VAL A 73 16.58 4.69 -9.77
N ILE A 74 15.75 5.72 -9.67
CA ILE A 74 14.30 5.54 -9.40
C ILE A 74 13.58 4.80 -10.54
N GLN A 75 13.99 5.00 -11.79
CA GLN A 75 13.34 4.39 -12.95
C GLN A 75 13.87 2.99 -13.30
N GLN A 76 15.07 2.63 -12.85
CA GLN A 76 15.76 1.46 -13.35
C GLN A 76 16.22 0.47 -12.29
N ALA A 77 16.54 0.94 -11.07
CA ALA A 77 16.98 0.06 -10.00
C ALA A 77 15.82 -0.86 -9.52
N LEU A 78 16.18 -2.06 -9.08
CA LEU A 78 15.20 -3.05 -8.65
C LEU A 78 14.91 -2.89 -7.16
N PRO A 79 13.63 -2.74 -6.76
CA PRO A 79 13.27 -2.56 -5.36
C PRO A 79 13.34 -3.88 -4.58
N VAL A 80 13.91 -3.84 -3.37
CA VAL A 80 13.73 -4.86 -2.33
C VAL A 80 13.23 -4.20 -1.06
N GLY A 81 12.51 -4.95 -0.20
CA GLY A 81 12.02 -4.41 1.06
C GLY A 81 11.50 -5.49 2.00
N ASN A 82 11.41 -5.12 3.30
CA ASN A 82 10.95 -6.00 4.36
C ASN A 82 9.75 -5.43 5.16
N GLY A 83 9.09 -4.39 4.60
CA GLY A 83 7.98 -3.68 5.27
C GLY A 83 8.43 -2.47 6.09
N ARG A 84 9.72 -2.31 6.35
CA ARG A 84 10.32 -1.16 7.04
C ARG A 84 11.54 -0.62 6.31
N LEU A 85 12.54 -1.47 6.07
CA LEU A 85 13.68 -1.15 5.23
C LEU A 85 13.33 -1.40 3.77
N GLY A 86 13.55 -0.41 2.92
CA GLY A 86 13.53 -0.53 1.48
C GLY A 86 14.90 -0.25 0.89
N ALA A 87 15.25 -0.90 -0.21
CA ALA A 87 16.47 -0.60 -0.94
C ALA A 87 16.23 -0.64 -2.44
N LEU A 88 16.84 0.29 -3.17
CA LEU A 88 16.96 0.28 -4.62
C LEU A 88 18.32 -0.30 -5.01
N VAL A 89 18.32 -1.34 -5.85
CA VAL A 89 19.47 -2.15 -6.18
C VAL A 89 19.91 -1.90 -7.62
N GLY A 90 21.08 -1.31 -7.81
CA GLY A 90 21.61 -0.90 -9.13
C GLY A 90 22.09 -2.06 -9.99
N ASN A 91 22.70 -3.06 -9.39
CA ASN A 91 23.30 -4.24 -10.01
C ASN A 91 24.46 -3.97 -10.99
N ASP A 92 25.20 -2.86 -10.84
CA ASP A 92 26.41 -2.63 -11.63
C ASP A 92 27.50 -3.64 -11.25
N PRO A 93 28.10 -4.38 -12.23
CA PRO A 93 29.15 -5.34 -11.94
C PRO A 93 30.38 -4.78 -11.23
N SER A 94 30.80 -3.57 -11.59
CA SER A 94 31.99 -2.93 -11.02
C SER A 94 31.70 -2.20 -9.69
N ARG A 95 30.47 -1.70 -9.52
CA ARG A 95 30.09 -0.88 -8.37
C ARG A 95 28.60 -1.10 -8.02
N GLU A 96 28.33 -2.11 -7.22
CA GLU A 96 26.97 -2.26 -6.66
C GLU A 96 26.67 -1.12 -5.71
N ALA A 97 25.53 -0.46 -5.88
CA ALA A 97 25.05 0.57 -4.99
C ALA A 97 23.63 0.25 -4.54
N LEU A 98 23.41 0.21 -3.23
CA LEU A 98 22.10 0.10 -2.61
C LEU A 98 21.75 1.45 -1.97
N TYR A 99 20.61 2.01 -2.36
CA TYR A 99 20.03 3.23 -1.80
C TYR A 99 18.98 2.79 -0.77
N ILE A 100 19.26 2.96 0.51
CA ILE A 100 18.50 2.34 1.60
C ILE A 100 17.71 3.40 2.36
N THR A 101 16.41 3.15 2.50
CA THR A 101 15.47 3.98 3.26
C THR A 101 14.88 3.16 4.41
N ASP A 102 14.74 3.78 5.58
CA ASP A 102 13.91 3.27 6.67
C ASP A 102 12.61 4.07 6.70
N SER A 103 11.46 3.40 6.62
CA SER A 103 10.15 4.06 6.58
C SER A 103 9.83 4.88 7.84
N THR A 104 10.59 4.70 8.92
CA THR A 104 10.46 5.46 10.16
C THR A 104 11.48 6.61 10.30
N LEU A 105 12.34 6.82 9.29
CA LEU A 105 13.33 7.90 9.33
C LEU A 105 12.75 9.19 8.75
N TRP A 106 12.18 10.00 9.63
CA TRP A 106 11.54 11.26 9.27
C TRP A 106 12.14 12.44 10.02
N THR A 107 12.29 13.55 9.33
CA THR A 107 12.49 14.86 9.95
C THR A 107 11.16 15.43 10.47
N GLY A 108 11.16 16.63 11.07
CA GLY A 108 9.96 17.33 11.53
C GLY A 108 9.21 16.66 12.69
N GLY A 109 7.91 16.92 12.79
CA GLY A 109 7.12 16.46 13.93
C GLY A 109 5.61 16.60 13.73
N ARG A 110 4.87 16.86 14.83
CA ARG A 110 3.41 17.02 14.80
C ARG A 110 2.92 18.21 13.98
N ASN A 111 3.72 19.26 13.90
CA ASN A 111 3.38 20.49 13.16
C ASN A 111 1.91 20.92 13.38
N ASP A 112 1.54 21.10 14.63
CA ASP A 112 0.16 21.36 15.07
C ASP A 112 -0.06 22.84 15.46
N VAL A 113 0.48 23.74 14.65
CA VAL A 113 0.37 25.19 14.75
C VAL A 113 -0.11 25.75 13.41
N LEU A 114 -1.10 26.63 13.43
CA LEU A 114 -1.54 27.35 12.24
C LEU A 114 -0.69 28.61 12.05
N ASP A 115 -0.32 28.89 10.81
CA ASP A 115 0.24 30.17 10.39
C ASP A 115 -0.81 31.30 10.38
N ASP A 116 -0.42 32.48 9.96
CA ASP A 116 -1.30 33.65 9.91
C ASP A 116 -2.44 33.50 8.89
N ASP A 117 -2.25 32.66 7.86
CA ASP A 117 -3.23 32.35 6.81
C ASP A 117 -4.16 31.19 7.19
N GLY A 118 -3.97 30.60 8.36
CA GLY A 118 -4.76 29.48 8.88
C GLY A 118 -4.41 28.12 8.24
N GLN A 119 -3.20 27.99 7.72
CA GLN A 119 -2.64 26.78 7.17
C GLN A 119 -1.60 26.18 8.15
N PHE A 120 -1.28 24.93 7.97
CA PHE A 120 -0.16 24.29 8.62
C PHE A 120 1.08 24.46 7.73
N PRO A 121 2.22 24.92 8.27
CA PRO A 121 3.47 24.93 7.51
C PRO A 121 3.71 23.59 6.81
N TYR A 122 4.06 23.63 5.52
CA TYR A 122 4.32 22.42 4.76
C TYR A 122 5.72 22.46 4.17
N GLU A 123 6.70 22.07 5.01
CA GLU A 123 8.10 22.12 4.68
C GLU A 123 8.89 21.11 5.55
N ARG A 124 10.18 20.91 5.24
CA ARG A 124 10.98 19.80 5.76
C ARG A 124 11.37 19.87 7.23
N VAL A 125 11.29 21.05 7.85
CA VAL A 125 11.73 21.27 9.24
C VAL A 125 10.59 21.03 10.22
N GLU A 126 9.44 21.69 10.00
CA GLU A 126 8.31 21.64 10.93
C GLU A 126 7.42 20.42 10.66
N PHE A 127 6.94 20.27 9.42
CA PHE A 127 6.17 19.11 9.01
C PHE A 127 7.04 17.88 8.89
N GLY A 128 8.20 18.02 8.25
CA GLY A 128 9.16 16.95 8.06
C GLY A 128 9.03 16.22 6.73
N SER A 129 9.96 15.31 6.51
CA SER A 129 10.06 14.51 5.29
C SER A 129 10.59 13.12 5.60
N LEU A 130 10.09 12.14 4.88
CA LEU A 130 10.78 10.84 4.75
C LEU A 130 12.13 11.08 4.09
N THR A 131 13.17 10.35 4.50
CA THR A 131 14.52 10.55 3.99
C THR A 131 15.30 9.24 3.95
N GLN A 132 16.36 9.19 3.15
CA GLN A 132 17.22 8.01 3.07
C GLN A 132 18.02 7.78 4.33
N LEU A 133 18.27 6.52 4.66
CA LEU A 133 19.09 6.13 5.82
C LEU A 133 20.57 6.02 5.45
N ALA A 134 20.89 5.34 4.34
CA ALA A 134 22.26 5.01 4.00
C ALA A 134 22.44 4.64 2.53
N HIS A 135 23.67 4.76 2.06
CA HIS A 135 24.16 4.13 0.84
C HIS A 135 25.14 3.00 1.21
N LEU A 136 24.90 1.81 0.69
CA LEU A 136 25.84 0.70 0.78
C LEU A 136 26.45 0.46 -0.60
N THR A 137 27.77 0.66 -0.70
CA THR A 137 28.50 0.46 -1.96
C THR A 137 29.44 -0.74 -1.84
N VAL A 138 29.42 -1.61 -2.85
CA VAL A 138 30.37 -2.72 -2.98
C VAL A 138 31.12 -2.59 -4.31
N GLU A 139 32.41 -2.39 -4.25
CA GLU A 139 33.26 -2.16 -5.41
C GLU A 139 34.04 -3.43 -5.78
N LEU A 140 33.97 -3.79 -7.05
CA LEU A 140 34.79 -4.81 -7.72
C LEU A 140 35.48 -4.13 -8.92
N PRO A 141 36.61 -3.42 -8.73
CA PRO A 141 37.15 -2.52 -9.75
C PRO A 141 37.52 -3.17 -11.07
N ASP A 142 37.81 -4.48 -11.06
CA ASP A 142 38.19 -5.25 -12.25
C ASP A 142 36.99 -5.69 -13.11
N HIS A 143 35.76 -5.56 -12.61
CA HIS A 143 34.53 -5.99 -13.31
C HIS A 143 33.97 -4.89 -14.22
N THR A 144 34.83 -4.38 -15.09
CA THR A 144 34.46 -3.32 -16.04
C THR A 144 33.60 -3.85 -17.20
N PRO A 145 32.88 -3.01 -17.93
CA PRO A 145 32.09 -3.42 -19.08
C PRO A 145 32.85 -4.23 -20.12
N ASP A 146 34.15 -3.96 -20.33
CA ASP A 146 35.01 -4.67 -21.29
C ASP A 146 35.38 -6.09 -20.82
N THR A 147 35.27 -6.37 -19.55
CA THR A 147 35.61 -7.66 -18.93
C THR A 147 34.43 -8.51 -18.58
N VAL A 148 33.21 -7.95 -18.67
CA VAL A 148 31.92 -8.59 -18.32
C VAL A 148 31.17 -9.00 -19.58
N THR A 149 30.63 -10.23 -19.58
CA THR A 149 29.81 -10.75 -20.68
C THR A 149 28.61 -11.53 -20.14
N GLY A 150 27.57 -11.67 -20.96
CA GLY A 150 26.38 -12.47 -20.62
C GLY A 150 25.61 -11.93 -19.39
N TYR A 151 25.58 -10.62 -19.23
CA TYR A 151 24.93 -9.96 -18.10
C TYR A 151 23.40 -10.10 -18.14
N ARG A 152 22.82 -10.49 -17.01
CA ARG A 152 21.38 -10.49 -16.75
C ARG A 152 21.12 -10.15 -15.29
N ARG A 153 20.23 -9.17 -15.03
CA ARG A 153 19.66 -8.93 -13.70
C ARG A 153 18.17 -9.28 -13.69
N THR A 154 17.70 -9.73 -12.53
CA THR A 154 16.33 -10.26 -12.40
C THR A 154 15.78 -9.90 -11.02
N LEU A 155 14.52 -9.47 -10.96
CA LEU A 155 13.69 -9.51 -9.75
C LEU A 155 12.69 -10.65 -9.90
N ASP A 156 12.83 -11.66 -9.07
CA ASP A 156 11.86 -12.78 -8.99
C ASP A 156 10.78 -12.45 -7.96
N LEU A 157 9.60 -12.09 -8.45
CA LEU A 157 8.46 -11.68 -7.62
C LEU A 157 8.00 -12.78 -6.67
N SER A 158 8.19 -14.06 -7.06
CA SER A 158 7.71 -15.20 -6.28
C SER A 158 8.50 -15.49 -5.01
N ASN A 159 9.72 -14.96 -4.93
CA ASN A 159 10.61 -15.22 -3.79
C ASN A 159 11.27 -13.94 -3.23
N GLY A 160 10.99 -12.77 -3.81
CA GLY A 160 11.50 -11.49 -3.36
C GLY A 160 13.01 -11.31 -3.51
N LEU A 161 13.63 -12.00 -4.48
CA LEU A 161 15.08 -11.96 -4.71
C LEU A 161 15.42 -11.13 -5.94
N VAL A 162 16.36 -10.21 -5.80
CA VAL A 162 17.08 -9.59 -6.90
C VAL A 162 18.35 -10.38 -7.15
N THR A 163 18.62 -10.74 -8.40
CA THR A 163 19.84 -11.44 -8.80
C THR A 163 20.52 -10.73 -9.97
N ALA A 164 21.85 -10.76 -10.01
CA ALA A 164 22.62 -10.40 -11.18
C ALA A 164 23.60 -11.53 -11.51
N GLU A 165 23.57 -12.01 -12.75
CA GLU A 165 24.41 -13.07 -13.25
C GLU A 165 25.21 -12.58 -14.45
N TYR A 166 26.50 -12.88 -14.48
CA TYR A 166 27.40 -12.50 -15.57
C TYR A 166 28.65 -13.35 -15.54
N ARG A 167 29.50 -13.21 -16.58
CA ARG A 167 30.84 -13.77 -16.61
C ARG A 167 31.85 -12.64 -16.60
N HIS A 168 32.88 -12.75 -15.75
CA HIS A 168 34.03 -11.88 -15.73
C HIS A 168 35.26 -12.73 -16.10
N ARG A 169 35.93 -12.38 -17.23
CA ARG A 169 37.07 -13.15 -17.75
C ARG A 169 36.80 -14.65 -17.86
N GLY A 170 35.56 -15.03 -18.16
CA GLY A 170 35.12 -16.42 -18.31
C GLY A 170 34.61 -17.09 -17.02
N ALA A 171 34.95 -16.60 -15.84
CA ALA A 171 34.43 -17.09 -14.54
C ALA A 171 32.98 -16.63 -14.32
N ALA A 172 32.12 -17.51 -13.80
CA ALA A 172 30.74 -17.20 -13.52
C ALA A 172 30.62 -16.41 -12.18
N HIS A 173 29.86 -15.36 -12.22
CA HIS A 173 29.53 -14.53 -11.07
C HIS A 173 28.01 -14.48 -10.86
N ARG A 174 27.58 -14.54 -9.59
CA ARG A 174 26.20 -14.36 -9.19
C ARG A 174 26.14 -13.45 -7.97
N ARG A 175 25.24 -12.49 -8.01
CA ARG A 175 24.82 -11.68 -6.85
C ARG A 175 23.40 -12.01 -6.49
N GLU A 176 23.10 -12.01 -5.19
CA GLU A 176 21.73 -12.11 -4.66
C GLU A 176 21.52 -10.97 -3.67
N VAL A 177 20.44 -10.21 -3.84
CA VAL A 177 20.05 -9.14 -2.90
C VAL A 177 18.60 -9.36 -2.47
N TYR A 178 18.33 -9.25 -1.18
CA TYR A 178 16.99 -9.30 -0.61
C TYR A 178 16.93 -8.60 0.74
N ALA A 179 15.73 -8.18 1.14
CA ALA A 179 15.49 -7.66 2.48
C ALA A 179 14.64 -8.66 3.26
N SER A 180 15.23 -9.27 4.29
CA SER A 180 14.58 -10.28 5.11
C SER A 180 13.73 -9.61 6.19
N HIS A 181 12.41 -9.90 6.21
CA HIS A 181 11.53 -9.44 7.26
C HIS A 181 11.77 -10.17 8.60
N PRO A 182 11.89 -11.51 8.64
CA PRO A 182 12.13 -12.20 9.90
C PRO A 182 13.45 -11.85 10.61
N ASP A 183 14.48 -11.54 9.83
CA ASP A 183 15.80 -11.19 10.37
C ASP A 183 16.02 -9.67 10.49
N ASP A 184 15.14 -8.87 9.85
CA ASP A 184 15.17 -7.41 9.79
C ASP A 184 16.51 -6.84 9.30
N VAL A 185 16.99 -7.41 8.18
CA VAL A 185 18.26 -7.07 7.51
C VAL A 185 18.10 -6.99 6.00
N VAL A 186 19.00 -6.24 5.36
CA VAL A 186 19.26 -6.33 3.91
C VAL A 186 20.49 -7.17 3.69
N VAL A 187 20.40 -8.15 2.80
CA VAL A 187 21.45 -9.11 2.49
C VAL A 187 21.91 -8.91 1.07
N LEU A 188 23.21 -8.83 0.88
CA LEU A 188 23.90 -8.91 -0.40
C LEU A 188 24.90 -10.06 -0.35
N ARG A 189 24.76 -11.03 -1.26
CA ARG A 189 25.68 -12.17 -1.38
C ARG A 189 26.35 -12.18 -2.74
N LEU A 190 27.67 -12.25 -2.76
CA LEU A 190 28.49 -12.38 -3.97
C LEU A 190 29.05 -13.80 -4.03
N ILE A 191 28.85 -14.47 -5.16
CA ILE A 191 29.24 -15.89 -5.36
C ILE A 191 30.08 -15.97 -6.61
N GLN A 192 31.32 -16.46 -6.43
CA GLN A 192 32.24 -16.87 -7.49
C GLN A 192 32.91 -18.17 -7.04
N PRO A 193 32.44 -19.33 -7.51
CA PRO A 193 32.91 -20.64 -7.00
C PRO A 193 34.40 -20.87 -7.07
N ASP A 194 35.03 -20.28 -8.07
CA ASP A 194 36.48 -20.42 -8.32
C ASP A 194 37.33 -19.52 -7.41
N GLY A 195 36.71 -18.66 -6.58
CA GLY A 195 37.41 -17.68 -5.73
C GLY A 195 37.84 -16.43 -6.49
N GLY A 196 38.56 -15.54 -5.81
CA GLY A 196 39.17 -14.35 -6.43
C GLY A 196 38.33 -13.08 -6.31
N LEU A 197 37.18 -13.07 -5.61
CA LEU A 197 36.47 -11.84 -5.30
C LEU A 197 37.37 -10.94 -4.44
N THR A 198 37.70 -9.77 -4.97
CA THR A 198 38.55 -8.77 -4.30
C THR A 198 37.94 -7.39 -4.50
N GLY A 199 37.78 -6.62 -3.41
CA GLY A 199 37.12 -5.32 -3.48
C GLY A 199 36.94 -4.64 -2.12
N ALA A 200 36.02 -3.71 -2.08
CA ALA A 200 35.71 -2.92 -0.90
C ALA A 200 34.23 -2.78 -0.65
N ILE A 201 33.85 -2.58 0.62
CA ILE A 201 32.50 -2.31 1.08
C ILE A 201 32.55 -0.97 1.83
N THR A 202 31.73 -0.02 1.42
CA THR A 202 31.62 1.30 2.05
C THR A 202 30.20 1.54 2.51
N LEU A 203 30.03 1.91 3.78
CA LEU A 203 28.79 2.42 4.33
C LEU A 203 28.86 3.94 4.35
N GLY A 204 28.00 4.59 3.58
CA GLY A 204 27.85 6.05 3.54
C GLY A 204 26.57 6.49 4.25
N GLY A 205 26.67 7.46 5.12
CA GLY A 205 25.51 8.19 5.63
C GLY A 205 24.99 9.21 4.60
N THR A 206 23.74 9.60 4.71
CA THR A 206 23.09 10.51 3.74
C THR A 206 22.84 11.92 4.31
N HIS A 207 23.14 12.13 5.60
CA HIS A 207 22.97 13.40 6.32
C HIS A 207 24.28 13.93 6.91
N GLY A 208 25.43 13.51 6.36
CA GLY A 208 26.76 13.94 6.80
C GLY A 208 27.38 13.07 7.89
N GLU A 209 26.81 11.90 8.17
CA GLU A 209 27.35 10.94 9.11
C GLU A 209 28.68 10.35 8.60
N THR A 210 29.58 10.14 9.52
CA THR A 210 30.84 9.43 9.26
C THR A 210 30.76 8.04 9.86
N ALA A 211 30.89 7.02 9.02
CA ALA A 211 30.92 5.65 9.49
C ALA A 211 32.26 5.37 10.21
N VAL A 212 32.18 4.63 11.30
CA VAL A 212 33.28 4.14 12.11
C VAL A 212 33.42 2.63 11.92
N THR A 213 34.66 2.16 11.82
CA THR A 213 34.95 0.72 11.67
C THR A 213 35.44 0.11 12.98
N ASP A 214 35.00 -1.11 13.26
CA ASP A 214 35.51 -1.92 14.36
C ASP A 214 36.20 -3.16 13.82
N ALA A 215 37.50 -3.27 14.10
CA ALA A 215 38.34 -4.38 13.61
C ALA A 215 38.11 -5.68 14.38
N ALA A 216 37.62 -5.63 15.61
CA ALA A 216 37.34 -6.83 16.40
C ALA A 216 36.12 -7.56 15.86
N ASP A 217 35.11 -6.82 15.45
CA ASP A 217 33.81 -7.36 14.99
C ASP A 217 33.67 -7.29 13.45
N VAL A 218 34.65 -6.72 12.74
CA VAL A 218 34.65 -6.54 11.27
C VAL A 218 33.38 -5.80 10.82
N THR A 219 33.07 -4.67 11.47
CA THR A 219 31.91 -3.86 11.17
C THR A 219 32.27 -2.46 10.72
N SER A 220 31.35 -1.84 9.98
CA SER A 220 31.29 -0.40 9.72
C SER A 220 29.90 0.09 10.13
N SER A 221 29.82 1.16 10.92
CA SER A 221 28.53 1.65 11.43
C SER A 221 28.58 3.15 11.72
N PHE A 222 27.39 3.77 11.77
CA PHE A 222 27.21 5.13 12.26
C PHE A 222 25.95 5.24 13.12
N ALA A 223 25.89 6.27 13.96
CA ALA A 223 24.72 6.68 14.70
C ALA A 223 24.62 8.21 14.73
N ALA A 224 23.40 8.72 14.61
CA ALA A 224 23.13 10.14 14.60
C ALA A 224 21.73 10.43 15.17
N ALA A 225 21.39 11.73 15.24
CA ALA A 225 20.06 12.20 15.58
C ALA A 225 19.72 13.44 14.75
N PHE A 226 18.44 13.58 14.40
CA PHE A 226 17.92 14.78 13.75
C PHE A 226 17.62 15.89 14.76
N GLY A 227 17.33 17.10 14.25
CA GLY A 227 16.93 18.23 15.07
C GLY A 227 15.63 18.03 15.86
N ASN A 228 14.80 17.07 15.47
CA ASN A 228 13.62 16.62 16.21
C ASN A 228 13.94 15.57 17.29
N ASP A 229 15.22 15.32 17.57
CA ASP A 229 15.78 14.31 18.48
C ASP A 229 15.50 12.85 18.09
N LEU A 230 14.99 12.55 16.88
CA LEU A 230 14.89 11.18 16.39
C LEU A 230 16.30 10.61 16.22
N ARG A 231 16.62 9.56 16.96
CA ARG A 231 17.91 8.86 16.87
C ARG A 231 17.80 7.75 15.84
N TYR A 232 18.87 7.60 15.06
CA TYR A 232 18.96 6.57 14.04
C TYR A 232 20.37 6.04 13.89
N ALA A 233 20.50 4.85 13.32
CA ALA A 233 21.80 4.23 13.09
C ALA A 233 21.72 3.23 11.93
N ALA A 234 22.90 2.94 11.37
CA ALA A 234 23.10 1.88 10.40
C ALA A 234 24.40 1.12 10.70
N ALA A 235 24.40 -0.17 10.34
CA ALA A 235 25.57 -1.02 10.48
C ALA A 235 25.65 -2.01 9.32
N VAL A 236 26.87 -2.35 8.91
CA VAL A 236 27.19 -3.40 7.94
C VAL A 236 28.29 -4.27 8.45
N THR A 237 28.21 -5.57 8.20
CA THR A 237 29.28 -6.54 8.39
C THR A 237 29.38 -7.48 7.21
N ALA A 238 30.48 -8.18 7.08
CA ALA A 238 30.68 -9.17 6.03
C ALA A 238 31.41 -10.40 6.55
N VAL A 239 31.04 -11.57 6.01
CA VAL A 239 31.72 -12.83 6.29
C VAL A 239 31.97 -13.63 5.01
N SER A 240 33.07 -14.39 4.98
CA SER A 240 33.38 -15.34 3.92
C SER A 240 34.08 -16.57 4.50
N ARG A 241 33.83 -17.73 3.92
CA ARG A 241 34.53 -18.98 4.30
C ARG A 241 35.92 -19.09 3.69
N THR A 242 36.22 -18.30 2.65
CA THR A 242 37.50 -18.26 1.93
C THR A 242 38.00 -16.84 1.85
N GLY A 243 39.29 -16.66 1.59
CA GLY A 243 39.87 -15.33 1.48
C GLY A 243 39.99 -14.61 2.84
N ARG A 244 40.07 -13.30 2.77
CA ARG A 244 40.25 -12.44 3.95
C ARG A 244 39.33 -11.22 3.89
N ILE A 245 38.76 -10.85 5.00
CA ILE A 245 38.06 -9.59 5.22
C ILE A 245 38.81 -8.80 6.27
N ALA A 246 38.96 -7.48 6.06
CA ALA A 246 39.63 -6.59 6.97
C ALA A 246 38.94 -5.22 6.98
N THR A 247 39.02 -4.51 8.08
CA THR A 247 38.57 -3.11 8.19
C THR A 247 39.63 -2.17 7.65
N THR A 248 39.18 -1.05 7.12
CA THR A 248 39.98 0.12 6.74
C THR A 248 39.45 1.36 7.48
N ALA A 249 40.03 2.51 7.26
CA ALA A 249 39.53 3.76 7.83
C ALA A 249 38.14 4.16 7.30
N THR A 250 37.73 3.64 6.13
CA THR A 250 36.53 4.07 5.43
C THR A 250 35.51 2.94 5.18
N GLY A 251 35.75 1.72 5.67
CA GLY A 251 34.88 0.59 5.44
C GLY A 251 35.56 -0.75 5.60
N LEU A 252 35.14 -1.74 4.82
CA LEU A 252 35.69 -3.08 4.82
C LEU A 252 36.35 -3.38 3.46
N THR A 253 37.39 -4.21 3.47
CA THR A 253 37.97 -4.79 2.26
C THR A 253 37.88 -6.31 2.31
N PHE A 254 37.75 -6.92 1.15
CA PHE A 254 37.78 -8.37 1.01
C PHE A 254 38.76 -8.79 -0.12
N THR A 255 39.42 -9.90 0.07
CA THR A 255 40.46 -10.37 -0.86
C THR A 255 40.32 -11.88 -1.02
N ASP A 256 40.29 -12.31 -2.27
CA ASP A 256 40.27 -13.74 -2.68
C ASP A 256 39.11 -14.55 -2.06
N CYS A 257 37.91 -13.93 -1.96
CA CYS A 257 36.72 -14.61 -1.47
C CYS A 257 36.02 -15.38 -2.60
N ALA A 258 35.38 -16.51 -2.28
CA ALA A 258 34.56 -17.30 -3.21
C ALA A 258 33.05 -17.11 -2.97
N ASP A 259 32.66 -16.92 -1.73
CA ASP A 259 31.29 -16.71 -1.27
C ASP A 259 31.30 -15.65 -0.16
N LEU A 260 30.92 -14.43 -0.50
CA LEU A 260 30.93 -13.29 0.41
C LEU A 260 29.52 -12.92 0.77
N LEU A 261 29.18 -13.04 2.04
CA LEU A 261 27.90 -12.58 2.62
C LEU A 261 28.10 -11.21 3.28
N ILE A 262 27.36 -10.20 2.82
CA ILE A 262 27.32 -8.85 3.35
C ILE A 262 25.92 -8.65 3.95
N VAL A 263 25.84 -8.18 5.19
CA VAL A 263 24.59 -7.95 5.90
C VAL A 263 24.54 -6.53 6.42
N PHE A 264 23.50 -5.83 6.05
CA PHE A 264 23.18 -4.47 6.50
C PHE A 264 21.93 -4.49 7.38
N SER A 265 21.91 -3.67 8.43
CA SER A 265 20.71 -3.27 9.15
C SER A 265 20.80 -1.85 9.64
N GLY A 266 19.67 -1.28 9.94
CA GLY A 266 19.56 0.06 10.51
C GLY A 266 18.19 0.25 11.14
N GLY A 267 17.92 1.45 11.62
CA GLY A 267 16.65 1.80 12.23
C GLY A 267 16.69 3.07 13.04
N THR A 268 15.55 3.39 13.60
CA THR A 268 15.32 4.59 14.43
C THR A 268 14.81 4.19 15.81
N ASP A 269 14.71 5.19 16.72
CA ASP A 269 14.00 5.05 17.98
C ASP A 269 12.52 5.47 17.91
N TYR A 270 11.97 5.57 16.69
CA TYR A 270 10.56 5.84 16.49
C TYR A 270 9.67 4.81 17.21
N ALA A 271 8.64 5.30 17.88
CA ALA A 271 7.58 4.49 18.45
C ALA A 271 6.22 5.16 18.19
N PRO A 272 5.18 4.40 17.81
CA PRO A 272 3.86 4.93 17.48
C PRO A 272 3.07 5.31 18.75
N ASP A 273 3.66 6.17 19.62
CA ASP A 273 3.09 6.60 20.89
C ASP A 273 3.21 8.13 21.03
N PRO A 274 2.09 8.87 20.83
CA PRO A 274 2.08 10.33 20.95
C PRO A 274 2.39 10.81 22.37
N THR A 275 2.15 10.02 23.42
CA THR A 275 2.44 10.41 24.80
C THR A 275 3.93 10.45 25.10
N ARG A 276 4.73 9.78 24.28
CA ARG A 276 6.20 9.72 24.35
C ARG A 276 6.85 10.56 23.24
N GLY A 277 6.07 11.42 22.54
CA GLY A 277 6.55 12.20 21.42
C GLY A 277 7.00 11.36 20.24
N TYR A 278 6.38 10.20 20.02
CA TYR A 278 6.68 9.22 18.97
C TYR A 278 8.09 8.62 19.02
N ARG A 279 8.69 8.55 20.22
CA ARG A 279 10.03 7.99 20.42
C ARG A 279 10.07 7.00 21.57
N ASP A 280 10.93 5.99 21.45
CA ASP A 280 11.29 5.13 22.57
C ASP A 280 12.66 5.51 23.13
N PRO A 281 12.73 6.28 24.25
CA PRO A 281 14.00 6.68 24.83
C PRO A 281 14.85 5.51 25.32
N ALA A 282 14.25 4.33 25.54
CA ALA A 282 14.97 3.12 25.93
C ALA A 282 15.56 2.36 24.74
N ALA A 283 15.11 2.64 23.51
CA ALA A 283 15.68 2.01 22.34
C ALA A 283 17.07 2.58 22.05
N ASP A 284 18.00 1.72 21.66
CA ASP A 284 19.30 2.10 21.13
C ASP A 284 19.39 1.59 19.68
N PRO A 285 19.14 2.45 18.67
CA PRO A 285 19.19 2.06 17.28
C PRO A 285 20.54 1.48 16.85
N HIS A 286 21.65 2.00 17.40
CA HIS A 286 22.97 1.53 17.06
C HIS A 286 23.24 0.12 17.59
N ALA A 287 22.99 -0.11 18.87
CA ALA A 287 23.13 -1.44 19.47
C ALA A 287 22.20 -2.47 18.78
N LEU A 288 20.98 -2.06 18.40
CA LEU A 288 20.04 -2.92 17.67
C LEU A 288 20.53 -3.25 16.26
N ALA A 289 21.06 -2.29 15.51
CA ALA A 289 21.60 -2.51 14.16
C ALA A 289 22.78 -3.49 14.21
N LEU A 290 23.74 -3.26 15.12
CA LEU A 290 24.87 -4.17 15.33
C LEU A 290 24.41 -5.58 15.74
N HIS A 291 23.47 -5.69 16.67
CA HIS A 291 22.93 -6.98 17.09
C HIS A 291 22.31 -7.78 15.93
N LYS A 292 21.53 -7.10 15.05
CA LYS A 292 20.88 -7.73 13.91
C LYS A 292 21.89 -8.25 12.89
N VAL A 293 22.87 -7.43 12.50
CA VAL A 293 23.87 -7.86 11.51
C VAL A 293 24.73 -9.00 12.05
N HIS A 294 25.16 -8.95 13.32
CA HIS A 294 25.93 -10.02 13.95
C HIS A 294 25.11 -11.30 14.15
N THR A 295 23.82 -11.20 14.37
CA THR A 295 22.94 -12.37 14.47
C THR A 295 22.77 -13.03 13.11
N ALA A 296 22.49 -12.24 12.07
CA ALA A 296 22.24 -12.74 10.73
C ALA A 296 23.47 -13.47 10.14
N VAL A 297 24.70 -12.95 10.33
CA VAL A 297 25.91 -13.59 9.78
C VAL A 297 26.30 -14.91 10.47
N ARG A 298 25.67 -15.24 11.61
CA ARG A 298 25.86 -16.56 12.25
C ARG A 298 25.06 -17.66 11.58
N HIS A 299 24.04 -17.32 10.80
CA HIS A 299 23.28 -18.26 10.03
C HIS A 299 24.06 -18.67 8.76
N ASP A 300 23.87 -19.91 8.35
CA ASP A 300 24.31 -20.32 7.01
C ASP A 300 23.57 -19.49 5.96
N PRO A 301 24.24 -18.96 4.92
CA PRO A 301 23.59 -18.12 3.90
C PRO A 301 22.39 -18.77 3.22
N ALA A 302 22.38 -20.10 3.08
CA ALA A 302 21.23 -20.80 2.50
C ALA A 302 20.03 -20.82 3.48
N THR A 303 20.30 -20.92 4.78
CA THR A 303 19.26 -20.85 5.82
C THR A 303 18.64 -19.45 5.88
N LEU A 304 19.46 -18.41 5.91
CA LEU A 304 19.00 -17.01 5.91
C LEU A 304 18.11 -16.73 4.70
N ARG A 305 18.58 -17.15 3.49
CA ARG A 305 17.77 -17.04 2.26
C ARG A 305 16.47 -17.84 2.34
N ALA A 306 16.50 -19.07 2.88
CA ALA A 306 15.30 -19.91 2.99
C ALA A 306 14.25 -19.31 3.93
N THR A 307 14.67 -18.69 5.04
CA THR A 307 13.81 -17.98 5.97
C THR A 307 13.11 -16.80 5.30
N HIS A 308 13.85 -15.97 4.56
CA HIS A 308 13.29 -14.88 3.78
C HIS A 308 12.25 -15.39 2.76
N VAL A 309 12.63 -16.38 1.95
CA VAL A 309 11.74 -16.93 0.91
C VAL A 309 10.47 -17.54 1.51
N ALA A 310 10.57 -18.22 2.64
CA ALA A 310 9.40 -18.80 3.31
C ALA A 310 8.42 -17.73 3.81
N ASP A 311 8.93 -16.66 4.44
CA ASP A 311 8.11 -15.52 4.87
C ASP A 311 7.44 -14.81 3.67
N HIS A 312 8.22 -14.49 2.65
CA HIS A 312 7.70 -13.84 1.45
C HIS A 312 6.58 -14.67 0.79
N ARG A 313 6.83 -15.97 0.59
CA ARG A 313 5.86 -16.89 -0.02
C ARG A 313 4.60 -17.07 0.79
N GLN A 314 4.67 -17.03 2.11
CA GLN A 314 3.47 -17.10 2.95
C GLN A 314 2.43 -16.05 2.57
N LEU A 315 2.87 -14.87 2.11
CA LEU A 315 2.00 -13.81 1.61
C LEU A 315 1.82 -13.87 0.09
N PHE A 316 2.88 -14.11 -0.66
CA PHE A 316 2.80 -14.08 -2.12
C PHE A 316 1.93 -15.21 -2.69
N ASP A 317 2.01 -16.42 -2.13
CA ASP A 317 1.28 -17.59 -2.60
C ASP A 317 -0.22 -17.58 -2.21
N THR A 318 -0.71 -16.54 -1.52
CA THR A 318 -2.15 -16.38 -1.22
C THR A 318 -2.98 -16.13 -2.46
N GLN A 319 -2.38 -15.61 -3.54
CA GLN A 319 -3.07 -15.36 -4.81
C GLN A 319 -2.17 -15.71 -6.02
N HIS A 320 -2.77 -16.37 -7.00
CA HIS A 320 -2.15 -16.60 -8.31
C HIS A 320 -3.05 -16.06 -9.41
N VAL A 321 -2.46 -15.45 -10.44
CA VAL A 321 -3.17 -14.89 -11.58
C VAL A 321 -2.53 -15.31 -12.90
N SER A 322 -3.39 -15.70 -13.84
CA SER A 322 -3.05 -15.92 -15.25
C SER A 322 -4.15 -15.30 -16.11
N LEU A 323 -3.80 -14.35 -16.95
CA LEU A 323 -4.73 -13.63 -17.82
C LEU A 323 -4.70 -14.15 -19.26
N GLY A 324 -3.86 -15.16 -19.53
CA GLY A 324 -3.66 -15.75 -20.84
C GLY A 324 -2.21 -16.18 -21.04
N THR A 325 -1.83 -16.36 -22.27
CA THR A 325 -0.50 -16.82 -22.67
C THR A 325 0.09 -15.85 -23.69
N SER A 326 1.27 -15.33 -23.41
CA SER A 326 2.04 -14.48 -24.30
C SER A 326 2.72 -15.30 -25.42
N THR A 327 3.13 -14.63 -26.50
CA THR A 327 3.85 -15.28 -27.60
C THR A 327 5.26 -15.71 -27.19
N GLY A 328 5.87 -16.60 -27.95
CA GLY A 328 7.26 -17.02 -27.72
C GLY A 328 8.24 -15.84 -27.83
N GLU A 329 7.99 -14.88 -28.72
CA GLU A 329 8.78 -13.68 -28.90
C GLU A 329 8.67 -12.76 -27.67
N GLN A 330 7.44 -12.51 -27.16
CA GLN A 330 7.20 -11.73 -25.95
C GLN A 330 7.90 -12.34 -24.72
N ARG A 331 7.89 -13.67 -24.57
CA ARG A 331 8.55 -14.36 -23.47
C ARG A 331 10.09 -14.31 -23.56
N ALA A 332 10.64 -14.27 -24.77
CA ALA A 332 12.07 -14.19 -25.00
C ALA A 332 12.66 -12.79 -24.79
N ALA A 333 11.82 -11.77 -24.81
CA ALA A 333 12.22 -10.38 -24.62
C ALA A 333 12.29 -10.01 -23.12
N ASP A 334 13.21 -9.11 -22.77
CA ASP A 334 13.29 -8.55 -21.43
C ASP A 334 12.07 -7.64 -21.11
N THR A 335 11.89 -7.33 -19.84
CA THR A 335 10.71 -6.60 -19.36
C THR A 335 10.54 -5.24 -20.03
N TRP A 336 11.64 -4.49 -20.24
CA TRP A 336 11.57 -3.17 -20.88
C TRP A 336 11.21 -3.26 -22.36
N THR A 337 11.79 -4.19 -23.07
CA THR A 337 11.46 -4.47 -24.48
C THR A 337 9.98 -4.85 -24.64
N ARG A 338 9.44 -5.68 -23.73
CA ARG A 338 8.01 -6.03 -23.72
C ARG A 338 7.12 -4.81 -23.47
N LEU A 339 7.49 -3.95 -22.51
CA LEU A 339 6.75 -2.73 -22.19
C LEU A 339 6.74 -1.76 -23.39
N GLN A 340 7.90 -1.54 -24.04
CA GLN A 340 8.02 -0.72 -25.24
C GLN A 340 7.19 -1.27 -26.41
N ALA A 341 7.19 -2.58 -26.62
CA ALA A 341 6.38 -3.23 -27.64
C ALA A 341 4.88 -3.02 -27.42
N ARG A 342 4.42 -3.01 -26.17
CA ARG A 342 3.01 -2.75 -25.80
C ARG A 342 2.53 -1.36 -26.19
N ALA A 343 3.39 -0.36 -26.20
CA ALA A 343 3.04 1.02 -26.54
C ALA A 343 2.86 1.23 -28.05
N GLN A 344 3.27 0.29 -28.89
CA GLN A 344 3.16 0.43 -30.34
C GLN A 344 1.68 0.35 -30.77
N LYS A 345 1.29 1.22 -31.70
CA LYS A 345 -0.09 1.23 -32.22
C LYS A 345 -0.47 -0.13 -32.81
N GLY A 346 -1.52 -0.73 -32.30
CA GLY A 346 -2.00 -2.05 -32.75
C GLY A 346 -1.19 -3.23 -32.18
N ALA A 347 -0.38 -3.00 -31.14
CA ALA A 347 0.35 -4.06 -30.47
C ALA A 347 -0.60 -5.16 -29.95
N ALA A 348 -0.18 -6.42 -30.08
CA ALA A 348 -0.89 -7.54 -29.49
C ALA A 348 -0.87 -7.43 -27.95
N PRO A 349 -1.94 -7.88 -27.25
CA PRO A 349 -1.91 -8.01 -25.80
C PRO A 349 -0.73 -8.86 -25.33
N ASP A 350 -0.20 -8.54 -24.15
CA ASP A 350 0.82 -9.32 -23.46
C ASP A 350 0.30 -9.74 -22.08
N PRO A 351 -0.58 -10.78 -22.03
CA PRO A 351 -1.29 -11.12 -20.80
C PRO A 351 -0.39 -11.62 -19.67
N GLU A 352 0.80 -12.13 -19.96
CA GLU A 352 1.77 -12.52 -18.92
C GLU A 352 2.49 -11.29 -18.34
N LEU A 353 2.81 -10.28 -19.13
CA LEU A 353 3.32 -9.00 -18.62
C LEU A 353 2.26 -8.28 -17.78
N GLU A 354 1.01 -8.28 -18.23
CA GLU A 354 -0.13 -7.69 -17.50
C GLU A 354 -0.36 -8.42 -16.16
N ALA A 355 -0.29 -9.76 -16.14
CA ALA A 355 -0.36 -10.55 -14.92
C ALA A 355 0.85 -10.30 -13.99
N ALA A 356 2.06 -10.18 -14.57
CA ALA A 356 3.26 -9.83 -13.81
C ALA A 356 3.17 -8.44 -13.18
N TYR A 357 2.55 -7.46 -13.85
CA TYR A 357 2.30 -6.12 -13.29
C TYR A 357 1.37 -6.17 -12.08
N LEU A 358 0.29 -6.96 -12.12
CA LEU A 358 -0.55 -7.18 -10.94
C LEU A 358 0.25 -7.80 -9.80
N GLN A 359 1.06 -8.82 -10.10
CA GLN A 359 1.90 -9.48 -9.09
C GLN A 359 3.04 -8.58 -8.60
N PHE A 360 3.50 -7.63 -9.41
CA PHE A 360 4.48 -6.62 -8.98
C PHE A 360 3.88 -5.67 -7.96
N GLY A 361 2.63 -5.21 -8.14
CA GLY A 361 1.93 -4.44 -7.09
C GLY A 361 1.82 -5.24 -5.79
N ARG A 362 1.50 -6.55 -5.85
CA ARG A 362 1.48 -7.40 -4.65
C ARG A 362 2.87 -7.55 -4.02
N TYR A 363 3.89 -7.69 -4.84
CA TYR A 363 5.28 -7.70 -4.38
C TYR A 363 5.65 -6.42 -3.63
N LEU A 364 5.34 -5.26 -4.20
CA LEU A 364 5.59 -3.96 -3.56
C LEU A 364 4.84 -3.81 -2.23
N MET A 365 3.59 -4.29 -2.15
CA MET A 365 2.81 -4.30 -0.91
C MET A 365 3.47 -5.16 0.17
N ILE A 366 3.93 -6.37 -0.17
CA ILE A 366 4.62 -7.26 0.76
C ILE A 366 5.96 -6.65 1.21
N ALA A 367 6.68 -6.02 0.28
CA ALA A 367 8.00 -5.44 0.54
C ALA A 367 7.93 -4.11 1.30
N GLY A 368 6.82 -3.34 1.18
CA GLY A 368 6.72 -1.99 1.72
C GLY A 368 5.75 -1.81 2.90
N SER A 369 4.85 -2.77 3.17
CA SER A 369 3.81 -2.61 4.20
C SER A 369 3.64 -3.88 5.03
N ARG A 370 4.24 -3.91 6.21
CA ARG A 370 4.15 -5.03 7.17
C ARG A 370 3.75 -4.50 8.55
N ASP A 371 4.57 -4.70 9.54
CA ASP A 371 4.36 -4.36 10.95
C ASP A 371 5.07 -3.05 11.37
N SER A 372 5.24 -2.12 10.43
CA SER A 372 5.81 -0.79 10.64
C SER A 372 4.78 0.31 10.31
N VAL A 373 5.20 1.44 9.76
CA VAL A 373 4.33 2.52 9.30
C VAL A 373 3.75 2.20 7.91
N PRO A 374 2.63 2.82 7.51
CA PRO A 374 2.08 2.63 6.17
C PRO A 374 2.98 3.23 5.10
N MET A 375 2.71 2.90 3.84
CA MET A 375 3.41 3.49 2.71
C MET A 375 2.87 4.90 2.43
N GLY A 376 3.78 5.88 2.33
CA GLY A 376 3.53 7.20 1.76
C GLY A 376 3.59 7.17 0.23
N LEU A 377 3.82 8.34 -0.36
CA LEU A 377 3.75 8.53 -1.82
C LEU A 377 4.77 7.69 -2.62
N GLN A 378 5.96 7.42 -2.08
CA GLN A 378 6.99 6.59 -2.72
C GLN A 378 7.20 5.23 -2.04
N GLY A 379 6.47 4.94 -0.94
CA GLY A 379 6.83 3.81 -0.08
C GLY A 379 8.24 3.97 0.49
N PRO A 380 8.96 2.89 0.81
CA PRO A 380 10.33 2.94 1.34
C PRO A 380 11.40 2.96 0.23
N TRP A 381 11.15 3.59 -0.93
CA TRP A 381 12.08 3.61 -2.05
C TRP A 381 12.33 5.03 -2.54
N LEU A 382 13.47 5.59 -2.12
CA LEU A 382 13.91 6.92 -2.49
C LEU A 382 15.26 6.84 -3.20
N ASP A 383 15.52 7.77 -4.12
CA ASP A 383 16.83 7.97 -4.76
C ASP A 383 17.59 9.18 -4.20
N GLY A 384 17.00 9.87 -3.21
CA GLY A 384 17.59 11.03 -2.54
C GLY A 384 16.87 11.40 -1.25
N ASN A 385 17.33 12.48 -0.60
CA ASN A 385 16.75 12.97 0.65
C ASN A 385 15.60 13.96 0.46
N ASP A 386 15.26 14.25 -0.78
CA ASP A 386 14.29 15.28 -1.16
C ASP A 386 13.12 14.69 -1.96
N PRO A 387 12.35 13.74 -1.40
CA PRO A 387 11.18 13.22 -2.09
C PRO A 387 10.15 14.32 -2.33
N ASP A 388 9.47 14.25 -3.46
CA ASP A 388 8.36 15.15 -3.76
C ASP A 388 7.27 15.01 -2.69
N TRP A 389 6.67 16.13 -2.32
CA TRP A 389 5.68 16.21 -1.22
C TRP A 389 6.13 15.53 0.07
N MET A 390 7.44 15.66 0.41
CA MET A 390 8.05 15.07 1.61
C MET A 390 7.88 13.55 1.76
N GLY A 391 7.39 12.86 0.73
CA GLY A 391 7.06 11.43 0.80
C GLY A 391 5.91 11.10 1.77
N ASP A 392 5.01 12.04 1.97
CA ASP A 392 3.98 12.03 3.01
C ASP A 392 2.79 11.11 2.75
N TYR A 393 1.78 11.20 3.61
CA TYR A 393 0.48 10.55 3.47
C TYR A 393 -0.55 11.58 3.02
N HIS A 394 -0.75 11.72 1.71
CA HIS A 394 -1.84 12.51 1.14
C HIS A 394 -3.18 11.80 1.40
N THR A 395 -4.13 12.57 1.97
CA THR A 395 -5.39 12.01 2.50
C THR A 395 -6.59 12.15 1.55
N ASP A 396 -6.37 12.67 0.36
CA ASP A 396 -7.44 12.96 -0.62
C ASP A 396 -7.63 11.88 -1.69
N ILE A 397 -6.72 10.92 -1.80
CA ILE A 397 -6.78 9.73 -2.64
C ILE A 397 -5.61 8.76 -2.38
N ASN A 398 -4.36 9.27 -2.28
CA ASN A 398 -3.15 8.48 -2.44
C ASN A 398 -3.01 7.42 -1.34
N VAL A 399 -3.08 7.80 -0.06
CA VAL A 399 -2.96 6.84 1.05
C VAL A 399 -4.08 5.80 1.03
N GLN A 400 -5.28 6.18 0.60
CA GLN A 400 -6.39 5.23 0.47
C GLN A 400 -6.16 4.26 -0.68
N MET A 401 -5.72 4.76 -1.85
CA MET A 401 -5.43 3.93 -3.02
C MET A 401 -4.29 2.95 -2.76
N ASN A 402 -3.29 3.34 -1.96
CA ASN A 402 -2.21 2.45 -1.56
C ASN A 402 -2.72 1.13 -0.94
N TYR A 403 -3.91 1.14 -0.34
CA TYR A 403 -4.49 -0.02 0.33
C TYR A 403 -5.69 -0.66 -0.37
N TRP A 404 -6.18 -0.12 -1.50
CA TRP A 404 -7.34 -0.68 -2.21
C TRP A 404 -7.17 -2.12 -2.68
N MET A 405 -5.93 -2.52 -3.00
CA MET A 405 -5.68 -3.88 -3.47
C MET A 405 -5.44 -4.89 -2.34
N ALA A 406 -5.10 -4.46 -1.13
CA ALA A 406 -4.59 -5.35 -0.08
C ALA A 406 -5.52 -6.55 0.17
N ASP A 407 -6.76 -6.30 0.56
CA ASP A 407 -7.72 -7.37 0.84
C ASP A 407 -8.16 -8.13 -0.42
N ARG A 408 -8.33 -7.41 -1.53
CA ARG A 408 -8.75 -7.99 -2.81
C ARG A 408 -7.76 -9.01 -3.35
N THR A 409 -6.49 -8.83 -3.02
CA THR A 409 -5.39 -9.67 -3.51
C THR A 409 -4.80 -10.61 -2.45
N GLY A 410 -5.55 -10.86 -1.36
CA GLY A 410 -5.15 -11.80 -0.32
C GLY A 410 -4.03 -11.31 0.60
N LEU A 411 -3.82 -10.00 0.68
CA LEU A 411 -2.78 -9.36 1.48
C LEU A 411 -3.35 -8.56 2.67
N SER A 412 -4.43 -9.04 3.28
CA SER A 412 -5.07 -8.37 4.44
C SER A 412 -4.08 -8.09 5.58
N ALA A 413 -3.08 -8.95 5.79
CA ALA A 413 -2.04 -8.73 6.80
C ALA A 413 -1.17 -7.49 6.52
N CYS A 414 -1.03 -7.09 5.24
CA CYS A 414 -0.30 -5.86 4.88
C CYS A 414 -1.11 -4.59 5.16
N PHE A 415 -2.42 -4.71 5.32
CA PHE A 415 -3.30 -3.59 5.69
C PHE A 415 -3.15 -3.18 7.17
N ASP A 416 -2.66 -4.08 8.02
CA ASP A 416 -2.50 -3.83 9.46
C ASP A 416 -1.62 -2.61 9.74
N ALA A 417 -0.58 -2.34 8.93
CA ALA A 417 0.26 -1.14 9.06
C ALA A 417 -0.57 0.16 9.03
N PHE A 418 -1.53 0.26 8.12
CA PHE A 418 -2.41 1.42 8.04
C PHE A 418 -3.41 1.49 9.22
N THR A 419 -3.95 0.35 9.62
CA THR A 419 -4.84 0.27 10.79
C THR A 419 -4.13 0.69 12.07
N ASP A 420 -2.94 0.15 12.32
CA ASP A 420 -2.15 0.42 13.53
C ASP A 420 -1.69 1.88 13.56
N TYR A 421 -1.30 2.44 12.42
CA TYR A 421 -0.99 3.86 12.26
C TYR A 421 -2.19 4.74 12.64
N CYS A 422 -3.36 4.53 12.05
CA CYS A 422 -4.54 5.34 12.33
C CYS A 422 -4.95 5.29 13.81
N LEU A 423 -4.83 4.12 14.45
CA LEU A 423 -5.09 3.96 15.87
C LEU A 423 -4.07 4.72 16.73
N ALA A 424 -2.80 4.69 16.37
CA ALA A 424 -1.75 5.42 17.07
C ALA A 424 -1.90 6.94 16.95
N GLN A 425 -2.40 7.43 15.80
CA GLN A 425 -2.59 8.87 15.56
C GLN A 425 -3.88 9.44 16.14
N LEU A 426 -4.87 8.62 16.43
CA LEU A 426 -6.19 9.07 16.90
C LEU A 426 -6.14 10.07 18.08
N PRO A 427 -5.28 9.88 19.11
CA PRO A 427 -5.17 10.86 20.21
C PRO A 427 -4.63 12.21 19.72
N SER A 428 -3.61 12.22 18.87
CA SER A 428 -3.02 13.43 18.29
C SER A 428 -4.02 14.19 17.42
N TRP A 429 -4.68 13.51 16.49
CA TRP A 429 -5.68 14.10 15.63
C TRP A 429 -6.87 14.67 16.42
N THR A 430 -7.33 13.95 17.46
CA THR A 430 -8.42 14.41 18.34
C THR A 430 -8.03 15.68 19.08
N ASP A 431 -6.81 15.72 19.66
CA ASP A 431 -6.31 16.89 20.37
C ASP A 431 -6.15 18.11 19.44
N THR A 432 -5.53 17.94 18.27
CA THR A 432 -5.33 19.00 17.29
C THR A 432 -6.68 19.53 16.78
N THR A 433 -7.65 18.64 16.49
CA THR A 433 -9.00 19.02 16.10
C THR A 433 -9.67 19.88 17.19
N ARG A 434 -9.63 19.44 18.43
CA ARG A 434 -10.23 20.14 19.57
C ARG A 434 -9.64 21.54 19.77
N ARG A 435 -8.33 21.72 19.56
CA ARG A 435 -7.61 22.98 19.76
C ARG A 435 -7.74 23.94 18.59
N LEU A 436 -7.64 23.45 17.38
CA LEU A 436 -7.36 24.28 16.20
C LEU A 436 -8.47 24.25 15.15
N TYR A 437 -9.38 23.27 15.14
CA TYR A 437 -10.33 23.15 14.03
C TYR A 437 -11.27 24.37 13.91
N ASN A 438 -11.71 24.93 15.02
CA ASN A 438 -12.56 26.14 15.03
C ASN A 438 -11.79 27.45 15.25
N ASP A 439 -10.45 27.44 15.10
CA ASP A 439 -9.67 28.67 15.06
C ASP A 439 -10.21 29.62 13.96
N PRO A 440 -10.39 30.93 14.26
CA PRO A 440 -10.90 31.87 13.26
C PRO A 440 -10.12 31.94 11.96
N ARG A 441 -8.84 31.62 11.96
CA ARG A 441 -7.98 31.57 10.75
C ARG A 441 -8.30 30.36 9.88
N ASN A 442 -8.77 29.25 10.45
CA ASN A 442 -9.14 28.06 9.66
C ASN A 442 -10.33 28.34 8.75
N ARG A 443 -10.13 28.31 7.43
CA ARG A 443 -11.18 28.52 6.43
C ARG A 443 -12.25 27.44 6.44
N PHE A 444 -11.90 26.21 6.87
CA PHE A 444 -12.79 25.05 6.96
C PHE A 444 -13.46 24.88 8.33
N ARG A 445 -13.37 25.88 9.22
CA ARG A 445 -14.02 25.83 10.55
C ARG A 445 -15.51 25.59 10.44
N ASN A 446 -16.08 24.88 11.41
CA ASN A 446 -17.52 24.62 11.44
C ASN A 446 -18.32 25.90 11.65
N SER A 447 -19.34 26.16 10.80
CA SER A 447 -20.28 27.25 11.02
C SER A 447 -21.13 27.07 12.29
N SER A 448 -21.26 25.82 12.77
CA SER A 448 -21.87 25.52 14.07
C SER A 448 -21.09 26.07 15.28
N GLY A 449 -19.82 26.43 15.09
CA GLY A 449 -18.90 26.81 16.18
C GLY A 449 -18.48 25.67 17.11
N LYS A 450 -18.89 24.42 16.80
CA LYS A 450 -18.57 23.22 17.60
C LYS A 450 -17.55 22.38 16.91
N ALA A 451 -16.67 21.71 17.66
CA ALA A 451 -15.77 20.69 17.18
C ALA A 451 -15.78 19.51 18.14
N ALA A 452 -15.95 18.30 17.60
CA ALA A 452 -15.87 17.06 18.33
C ALA A 452 -15.19 16.00 17.46
N GLY A 453 -14.81 14.87 18.03
CA GLY A 453 -14.14 13.79 17.30
C GLY A 453 -12.76 14.21 16.78
N TRP A 454 -12.44 13.81 15.57
CA TRP A 454 -11.14 14.07 14.97
C TRP A 454 -11.25 14.41 13.48
N ALA A 455 -10.34 15.22 13.03
CA ALA A 455 -10.08 15.55 11.64
C ALA A 455 -8.58 15.41 11.37
N VAL A 456 -8.20 15.36 10.12
CA VAL A 456 -6.81 15.29 9.68
C VAL A 456 -6.57 16.35 8.61
N ALA A 457 -5.31 16.79 8.48
CA ALA A 457 -4.90 17.69 7.42
C ALA A 457 -4.83 16.98 6.06
N PHE A 458 -4.71 17.76 4.99
CA PHE A 458 -4.53 17.28 3.63
C PHE A 458 -3.31 16.38 3.49
N SER A 459 -2.21 16.76 4.10
CA SER A 459 -1.00 15.96 4.25
C SER A 459 -0.76 15.63 5.71
N THR A 460 -0.36 14.39 5.99
CA THR A 460 0.02 13.95 7.33
C THR A 460 1.28 13.07 7.27
N ASN A 461 1.93 12.87 8.43
CA ASN A 461 3.21 12.17 8.55
C ASN A 461 3.18 11.11 9.66
N ILE A 462 4.30 10.44 9.93
CA ILE A 462 4.36 9.37 10.96
C ILE A 462 4.14 9.87 12.40
N HIS A 463 4.23 11.17 12.63
CA HIS A 463 4.00 11.81 13.94
C HIS A 463 2.55 12.29 14.12
N GLY A 464 1.64 11.95 13.20
CA GLY A 464 0.28 12.50 13.15
C GLY A 464 0.26 14.00 12.89
N GLY A 465 1.29 14.50 12.22
CA GLY A 465 1.51 15.88 11.89
C GLY A 465 0.52 16.40 10.86
N SER A 466 0.42 17.72 10.77
CA SER A 466 -0.50 18.41 9.85
C SER A 466 0.29 19.24 8.86
N GLY A 467 0.00 19.09 7.56
CA GLY A 467 0.59 19.87 6.47
C GLY A 467 -0.49 20.50 5.60
N TRP A 468 -0.26 21.71 5.12
CA TRP A 468 -1.12 22.54 4.28
C TRP A 468 -2.36 23.02 5.04
N TRP A 469 -3.52 22.43 4.79
CA TRP A 469 -4.80 22.82 5.39
C TRP A 469 -5.58 21.62 5.88
N TRP A 470 -6.62 21.89 6.63
CA TRP A 470 -7.54 20.85 7.02
C TRP A 470 -8.23 20.21 5.81
N HIS A 471 -8.38 18.89 5.86
CA HIS A 471 -9.17 18.15 4.88
C HIS A 471 -10.40 17.55 5.58
N PRO A 472 -11.54 18.24 5.57
CA PRO A 472 -12.71 17.85 6.35
C PRO A 472 -13.17 16.42 6.10
N ALA A 473 -13.21 15.99 4.83
CA ALA A 473 -13.73 14.68 4.44
C ALA A 473 -12.75 13.51 4.65
N ALA A 474 -11.47 13.79 4.88
CA ALA A 474 -10.46 12.74 5.00
C ALA A 474 -10.74 11.77 6.13
N ASN A 475 -11.24 12.24 7.28
CA ASN A 475 -11.57 11.37 8.41
C ASN A 475 -12.67 10.35 8.06
N ALA A 476 -13.67 10.78 7.30
CA ALA A 476 -14.73 9.89 6.83
C ALA A 476 -14.18 8.86 5.82
N TRP A 477 -13.28 9.29 4.93
CA TRP A 477 -12.68 8.36 3.95
C TRP A 477 -11.76 7.34 4.63
N ILE A 478 -10.87 7.78 5.51
CA ILE A 478 -10.01 6.87 6.31
C ILE A 478 -10.88 5.87 7.09
N ALA A 479 -11.91 6.36 7.79
CA ALA A 479 -12.79 5.49 8.56
C ALA A 479 -13.55 4.48 7.67
N ASN A 480 -14.00 4.89 6.49
CA ASN A 480 -14.66 4.01 5.52
C ASN A 480 -13.68 2.96 4.96
N THR A 481 -12.42 3.34 4.69
CA THR A 481 -11.37 2.42 4.22
C THR A 481 -11.05 1.35 5.28
N LEU A 482 -10.94 1.74 6.54
CA LEU A 482 -10.77 0.82 7.66
C LEU A 482 -11.98 -0.12 7.85
N PHE A 483 -13.18 0.39 7.63
CA PHE A 483 -14.40 -0.42 7.71
C PHE A 483 -14.50 -1.40 6.53
N GLU A 484 -14.11 -1.00 5.31
CA GLU A 484 -14.06 -1.89 4.15
C GLU A 484 -13.10 -3.07 4.39
N HIS A 485 -11.95 -2.84 5.01
CA HIS A 485 -11.04 -3.92 5.44
C HIS A 485 -11.76 -4.95 6.33
N TRP A 486 -12.55 -4.49 7.31
CA TRP A 486 -13.37 -5.40 8.11
C TRP A 486 -14.40 -6.16 7.26
N GLU A 487 -14.98 -5.55 6.23
CA GLU A 487 -15.95 -6.25 5.37
C GLU A 487 -15.32 -7.44 4.63
N TYR A 488 -14.02 -7.41 4.33
CA TYR A 488 -13.31 -8.55 3.76
C TYR A 488 -13.00 -9.62 4.81
N THR A 489 -12.56 -9.23 5.98
CA THR A 489 -12.04 -10.16 7.01
C THR A 489 -13.12 -10.71 7.93
N GLN A 490 -14.17 -9.93 8.20
CA GLN A 490 -15.20 -10.19 9.22
C GLN A 490 -14.64 -10.45 10.62
N ASP A 491 -13.40 -9.97 10.87
CA ASP A 491 -12.77 -10.10 12.19
C ASP A 491 -13.35 -9.09 13.18
N THR A 492 -14.11 -9.61 14.15
CA THR A 492 -14.74 -8.81 15.19
C THR A 492 -13.74 -8.09 16.10
N ALA A 493 -12.54 -8.65 16.28
CA ALA A 493 -11.49 -7.99 17.07
C ALA A 493 -10.97 -6.75 16.35
N THR A 494 -10.71 -6.83 15.07
CA THR A 494 -10.34 -5.69 14.23
C THR A 494 -11.44 -4.64 14.23
N LEU A 495 -12.72 -5.02 14.07
CA LEU A 495 -13.83 -4.09 14.15
C LEU A 495 -13.89 -3.36 15.50
N ALA A 496 -13.67 -4.08 16.60
CA ALA A 496 -13.67 -3.48 17.94
C ALA A 496 -12.50 -2.49 18.13
N ARG A 497 -11.34 -2.73 17.50
CA ARG A 497 -10.18 -1.83 17.51
C ARG A 497 -10.44 -0.54 16.74
N ILE A 498 -11.01 -0.61 15.55
CA ILE A 498 -11.28 0.58 14.71
C ILE A 498 -12.54 1.34 15.11
N TYR A 499 -13.39 0.78 15.97
CA TYR A 499 -14.65 1.40 16.38
C TYR A 499 -14.50 2.82 16.97
N PRO A 500 -13.48 3.14 17.80
CA PRO A 500 -13.25 4.51 18.26
C PRO A 500 -12.96 5.51 17.13
N LEU A 501 -12.24 5.08 16.07
CA LEU A 501 -12.00 5.91 14.88
C LEU A 501 -13.31 6.22 14.16
N LEU A 502 -14.12 5.19 13.88
CA LEU A 502 -15.45 5.35 13.27
C LEU A 502 -16.34 6.30 14.09
N LYS A 503 -16.42 6.08 15.41
CA LYS A 503 -17.24 6.91 16.31
C LYS A 503 -16.77 8.36 16.35
N GLY A 504 -15.46 8.59 16.45
CA GLY A 504 -14.89 9.93 16.45
C GLY A 504 -15.12 10.69 15.15
N ALA A 505 -15.00 10.03 14.00
CA ALA A 505 -15.34 10.62 12.72
C ALA A 505 -16.84 10.99 12.64
N CYS A 506 -17.74 10.11 13.10
CA CYS A 506 -19.17 10.43 13.19
C CYS A 506 -19.45 11.64 14.08
N GLN A 507 -18.80 11.75 15.25
CA GLN A 507 -18.94 12.90 16.16
C GLN A 507 -18.46 14.21 15.52
N PHE A 508 -17.41 14.17 14.73
CA PHE A 508 -16.96 15.33 13.97
C PHE A 508 -18.04 15.78 13.00
N TRP A 509 -18.57 14.89 12.18
CA TRP A 509 -19.59 15.22 11.20
C TRP A 509 -20.94 15.60 11.82
N GLU A 510 -21.36 15.01 12.93
CA GLU A 510 -22.53 15.44 13.68
C GLU A 510 -22.45 16.93 14.10
N THR A 511 -21.24 17.42 14.45
CA THR A 511 -21.04 18.83 14.83
C THR A 511 -20.84 19.75 13.62
N ARG A 512 -20.42 19.21 12.46
CA ARG A 512 -20.14 19.97 11.24
C ARG A 512 -21.39 20.26 10.41
N LEU A 513 -22.28 19.27 10.29
CA LEU A 513 -23.46 19.37 9.44
C LEU A 513 -24.38 20.51 9.88
N ILE A 514 -24.82 21.31 8.90
CA ILE A 514 -25.79 22.41 9.08
C ILE A 514 -27.04 22.16 8.23
N THR A 515 -28.15 22.83 8.57
CA THR A 515 -29.39 22.77 7.79
C THR A 515 -29.34 23.76 6.64
N ALA A 516 -29.66 23.28 5.42
CA ALA A 516 -29.89 24.10 4.23
C ALA A 516 -31.29 23.79 3.66
N THR A 517 -31.85 24.75 2.95
CA THR A 517 -33.13 24.59 2.24
C THR A 517 -32.84 24.34 0.75
N VAL A 518 -33.41 23.29 0.21
CA VAL A 518 -33.32 22.96 -1.22
C VAL A 518 -34.71 22.77 -1.81
N ASN A 519 -34.89 23.22 -3.05
CA ASN A 519 -36.10 22.92 -3.79
C ASN A 519 -36.07 21.47 -4.30
N ASP A 520 -37.08 20.71 -4.03
CA ASP A 520 -37.23 19.34 -4.53
C ASP A 520 -37.70 19.40 -5.99
N PRO A 521 -36.89 18.90 -6.95
CA PRO A 521 -37.20 19.04 -8.38
C PRO A 521 -38.41 18.22 -8.84
N VAL A 522 -38.87 17.25 -8.02
CA VAL A 522 -40.02 16.39 -8.33
C VAL A 522 -41.31 17.01 -7.84
N THR A 523 -41.30 17.50 -6.60
CA THR A 523 -42.49 18.06 -5.95
C THR A 523 -42.64 19.58 -6.10
N GLY A 524 -41.54 20.26 -6.43
CA GLY A 524 -41.46 21.73 -6.43
C GLY A 524 -41.53 22.38 -5.06
N GLN A 525 -41.46 21.59 -4.00
CA GLN A 525 -41.53 22.08 -2.61
C GLN A 525 -40.13 22.21 -2.01
N ASP A 526 -39.97 23.20 -1.13
CA ASP A 526 -38.77 23.36 -0.36
C ASP A 526 -38.72 22.30 0.74
N ARG A 527 -37.55 21.69 0.91
CA ARG A 527 -37.26 20.79 2.02
C ARG A 527 -35.93 21.13 2.70
N GLU A 528 -35.89 20.89 3.99
CA GLU A 528 -34.65 20.99 4.75
C GLU A 528 -33.79 19.75 4.56
N VAL A 529 -32.50 19.96 4.33
CA VAL A 529 -31.46 18.94 4.20
C VAL A 529 -30.29 19.27 5.11
N LEU A 530 -29.43 18.30 5.38
CA LEU A 530 -28.15 18.50 6.04
C LEU A 530 -27.04 18.55 5.03
N VAL A 531 -26.18 19.55 5.17
CA VAL A 531 -25.02 19.80 4.31
C VAL A 531 -23.80 20.12 5.15
N ASP A 532 -22.64 19.86 4.61
CA ASP A 532 -21.42 20.54 5.05
C ASP A 532 -21.35 21.94 4.44
N ASP A 533 -20.56 22.81 5.04
CA ASP A 533 -20.21 24.12 4.52
C ASP A 533 -18.72 24.37 4.68
N LYS A 534 -18.16 25.36 3.93
CA LYS A 534 -16.75 25.71 3.97
C LYS A 534 -15.85 24.49 3.68
N ASP A 535 -16.18 23.81 2.63
CA ASP A 535 -15.46 22.63 2.16
C ASP A 535 -14.99 22.83 0.72
N TRP A 536 -14.25 21.89 0.18
CA TRP A 536 -13.75 21.92 -1.18
C TRP A 536 -13.72 20.53 -1.79
N SER A 537 -13.84 20.48 -3.10
CA SER A 537 -13.64 19.21 -3.83
C SER A 537 -12.17 19.05 -4.19
N PRO A 538 -11.51 17.97 -3.80
CA PRO A 538 -10.10 17.76 -4.15
C PRO A 538 -9.90 17.72 -5.67
N GLU A 539 -9.03 18.46 -6.24
CA GLU A 539 -8.23 19.59 -5.80
C GLU A 539 -8.60 20.78 -6.67
N GLN A 540 -9.86 21.19 -6.66
CA GLN A 540 -10.41 22.21 -7.56
C GLN A 540 -11.55 23.01 -6.89
N GLY A 541 -11.86 24.12 -7.53
CA GLY A 541 -13.01 24.96 -7.18
C GLY A 541 -12.87 25.75 -5.89
N PRO A 542 -13.98 26.32 -5.38
CA PRO A 542 -13.97 27.15 -4.20
C PRO A 542 -13.71 26.31 -2.94
N GLN A 543 -13.00 26.91 -1.97
CA GLN A 543 -12.71 26.29 -0.67
C GLN A 543 -13.77 26.62 0.41
N ASP A 544 -14.89 27.17 0.00
CA ASP A 544 -16.05 27.49 0.84
C ASP A 544 -17.36 26.95 0.23
N SER A 545 -17.26 25.87 -0.56
CA SER A 545 -18.41 25.20 -1.15
C SER A 545 -19.36 24.66 -0.08
N VAL A 546 -20.63 24.52 -0.44
CA VAL A 546 -21.69 23.99 0.42
C VAL A 546 -22.25 22.73 -0.22
N GLY A 547 -22.48 21.70 0.61
CA GLY A 547 -23.01 20.43 0.14
C GLY A 547 -22.08 19.76 -0.89
N ASN A 548 -20.80 19.70 -0.57
CA ASN A 548 -19.79 19.11 -1.40
C ASN A 548 -20.08 17.63 -1.63
N THR A 549 -20.20 17.21 -2.88
CA THR A 549 -20.56 15.83 -3.25
C THR A 549 -19.61 14.80 -2.64
N TYR A 550 -18.31 15.07 -2.69
CA TYR A 550 -17.28 14.24 -2.11
C TYR A 550 -17.53 13.97 -0.61
N SER A 551 -17.74 15.05 0.16
CA SER A 551 -17.96 14.96 1.60
C SER A 551 -19.30 14.33 1.92
N GLN A 552 -20.38 14.73 1.25
CA GLN A 552 -21.74 14.22 1.49
C GLN A 552 -21.83 12.70 1.30
N GLU A 553 -21.20 12.17 0.24
CA GLU A 553 -21.18 10.74 -0.06
C GLU A 553 -20.35 9.95 0.97
N LEU A 554 -19.20 10.49 1.36
CA LEU A 554 -18.34 9.86 2.37
C LEU A 554 -19.01 9.81 3.74
N VAL A 555 -19.73 10.87 4.12
CA VAL A 555 -20.49 10.94 5.38
C VAL A 555 -21.68 9.99 5.37
N TRP A 556 -22.38 9.90 4.23
CA TRP A 556 -23.48 8.94 4.08
C TRP A 556 -22.98 7.50 4.27
N ALA A 557 -21.84 7.16 3.70
CA ALA A 557 -21.20 5.86 3.88
C ALA A 557 -20.74 5.66 5.34
N LEU A 558 -20.06 6.65 5.94
CA LEU A 558 -19.58 6.60 7.33
C LEU A 558 -20.71 6.30 8.32
N PHE A 559 -21.83 6.99 8.23
CA PHE A 559 -22.96 6.76 9.14
C PHE A 559 -23.56 5.37 8.94
N GLY A 560 -23.63 4.85 7.71
CA GLY A 560 -24.05 3.49 7.41
C GLY A 560 -23.07 2.43 7.95
N ASN A 561 -21.79 2.68 7.84
CA ASN A 561 -20.73 1.82 8.35
C ASN A 561 -20.74 1.79 9.89
N PHE A 562 -20.93 2.94 10.54
CA PHE A 562 -21.12 3.00 11.98
C PHE A 562 -22.37 2.23 12.43
N HIS A 563 -23.48 2.36 11.69
CA HIS A 563 -24.69 1.57 11.95
C HIS A 563 -24.36 0.08 12.00
N THR A 564 -23.70 -0.42 10.98
CA THR A 564 -23.33 -1.84 10.86
C THR A 564 -22.35 -2.27 11.96
N ALA A 565 -21.31 -1.47 12.23
CA ALA A 565 -20.36 -1.74 13.29
C ALA A 565 -21.01 -1.75 14.69
N SER A 566 -21.89 -0.78 14.96
CA SER A 566 -22.67 -0.70 16.21
C SER A 566 -23.55 -1.93 16.43
N LEU A 567 -24.20 -2.43 15.37
CA LEU A 567 -24.99 -3.67 15.43
C LEU A 567 -24.10 -4.89 15.68
N ALA A 568 -23.02 -5.04 14.92
CA ALA A 568 -22.13 -6.18 15.03
C ALA A 568 -21.48 -6.29 16.43
N LEU A 569 -21.16 -5.15 17.05
CA LEU A 569 -20.57 -5.08 18.39
C LEU A 569 -21.57 -4.95 19.53
N GLY A 570 -22.86 -4.72 19.25
CA GLY A 570 -23.89 -4.50 20.27
C GLY A 570 -23.68 -3.20 21.08
N LYS A 571 -23.07 -2.15 20.49
CA LYS A 571 -22.69 -0.90 21.16
C LYS A 571 -23.50 0.29 20.68
N ASP A 572 -23.62 1.33 21.52
CA ASP A 572 -24.10 2.68 21.18
C ASP A 572 -25.45 2.74 20.43
N ALA A 573 -26.45 1.91 20.78
CA ALA A 573 -27.74 1.81 20.08
C ALA A 573 -28.50 3.13 19.98
N ALA A 574 -28.40 4.02 21.00
CA ALA A 574 -29.01 5.33 20.97
C ALA A 574 -28.31 6.24 19.97
N TYR A 575 -26.99 6.30 19.99
CA TYR A 575 -26.20 7.11 19.07
C TYR A 575 -26.36 6.65 17.61
N ARG A 576 -26.45 5.34 17.37
CA ARG A 576 -26.77 4.79 16.05
C ARG A 576 -28.06 5.37 15.50
N ARG A 577 -29.16 5.41 16.29
CA ARG A 577 -30.45 6.00 15.85
C ARG A 577 -30.33 7.49 15.54
N THR A 578 -29.51 8.22 16.29
CA THR A 578 -29.23 9.64 15.99
C THR A 578 -28.60 9.77 14.61
N LEU A 579 -27.55 8.98 14.34
CA LEU A 579 -26.86 9.00 13.05
C LEU A 579 -27.73 8.51 11.88
N ASP A 580 -28.61 7.53 12.11
CA ASP A 580 -29.58 7.09 11.10
C ASP A 580 -30.50 8.26 10.69
N GLY A 581 -31.00 9.03 11.64
CA GLY A 581 -31.83 10.21 11.38
C GLY A 581 -31.04 11.34 10.68
N LEU A 582 -29.77 11.55 10.98
CA LEU A 582 -28.92 12.50 10.26
C LEU A 582 -28.68 12.04 8.82
N ARG A 583 -28.36 10.75 8.63
CA ARG A 583 -28.11 10.15 7.32
C ARG A 583 -29.27 10.28 6.36
N GLU A 584 -30.50 10.10 6.82
CA GLU A 584 -31.74 10.25 6.02
C GLU A 584 -31.96 11.69 5.53
N ARG A 585 -31.40 12.67 6.22
CA ARG A 585 -31.55 14.09 5.92
C ARG A 585 -30.38 14.65 5.08
N LEU A 586 -29.31 13.89 4.83
CA LEU A 586 -28.18 14.38 4.04
C LEU A 586 -28.64 14.81 2.65
N TYR A 587 -28.11 15.94 2.19
CA TYR A 587 -28.14 16.27 0.78
C TYR A 587 -27.28 15.27 0.02
N LEU A 588 -27.83 14.66 -1.00
CA LEU A 588 -27.09 13.73 -1.86
C LEU A 588 -27.03 14.31 -3.28
N PRO A 589 -25.92 14.10 -4.00
CA PRO A 589 -25.65 14.74 -5.27
C PRO A 589 -26.68 14.36 -6.34
N ARG A 590 -26.90 15.28 -7.24
CA ARG A 590 -27.83 15.20 -8.37
C ARG A 590 -27.06 15.27 -9.67
N VAL A 591 -27.76 14.93 -10.75
CA VAL A 591 -27.24 15.20 -12.10
C VAL A 591 -27.48 16.68 -12.40
N SER A 592 -26.40 17.37 -12.77
CA SER A 592 -26.50 18.76 -13.21
C SER A 592 -27.27 18.86 -14.52
N PRO A 593 -28.31 19.72 -14.60
CA PRO A 593 -29.03 19.93 -15.84
C PRO A 593 -28.19 20.65 -16.92
N THR A 594 -27.11 21.31 -16.52
CA THR A 594 -26.23 22.07 -17.43
C THR A 594 -25.23 21.15 -18.14
N SER A 595 -24.57 20.26 -17.39
CA SER A 595 -23.53 19.40 -17.96
C SER A 595 -23.97 17.96 -18.23
N GLY A 596 -25.03 17.49 -17.55
CA GLY A 596 -25.47 16.11 -17.60
C GLY A 596 -24.64 15.15 -16.76
N TRP A 597 -23.61 15.60 -16.03
CA TRP A 597 -22.84 14.78 -15.07
C TRP A 597 -23.25 15.08 -13.61
N LEU A 598 -22.74 14.33 -12.66
CA LEU A 598 -22.95 14.56 -11.23
C LEU A 598 -22.36 15.93 -10.83
N GLU A 599 -23.12 16.70 -10.06
CA GLU A 599 -22.62 17.98 -9.53
C GLU A 599 -21.41 17.80 -8.61
N GLU A 600 -20.49 18.76 -8.62
CA GLU A 600 -19.30 18.75 -7.77
C GLU A 600 -19.64 19.20 -6.33
N TRP A 601 -20.56 20.17 -6.20
CA TRP A 601 -21.14 20.68 -4.94
C TRP A 601 -22.57 21.14 -5.18
N MET A 602 -23.31 21.47 -4.12
CA MET A 602 -24.74 21.83 -4.16
C MET A 602 -25.01 23.14 -4.92
N SER A 603 -24.67 23.17 -6.19
CA SER A 603 -24.95 24.25 -7.12
C SER A 603 -24.81 23.75 -8.56
N PRO A 604 -25.90 23.66 -9.31
CA PRO A 604 -25.86 23.20 -10.70
C PRO A 604 -24.95 24.05 -11.60
N ASP A 605 -24.71 25.30 -11.24
CA ASP A 605 -23.87 26.23 -12.00
C ASP A 605 -22.37 26.11 -11.68
N ASN A 606 -22.01 25.40 -10.61
CA ASN A 606 -20.63 25.15 -10.18
C ASN A 606 -20.22 23.70 -10.45
N LEU A 607 -19.83 23.42 -11.67
CA LEU A 607 -19.63 22.04 -12.15
C LEU A 607 -18.22 21.48 -11.93
N GLY A 608 -17.31 22.29 -11.44
CA GLY A 608 -15.90 21.96 -11.43
C GLY A 608 -15.30 21.93 -12.84
N GLU A 609 -14.07 21.49 -12.93
CA GLU A 609 -13.33 21.40 -14.21
C GLU A 609 -13.74 20.15 -15.00
N GLU A 610 -13.91 20.28 -16.31
CA GLU A 610 -14.27 19.14 -17.18
C GLU A 610 -13.17 18.07 -17.21
N GLN A 611 -11.94 18.46 -17.33
CA GLN A 611 -10.79 17.56 -17.53
C GLN A 611 -9.89 17.45 -16.28
N HIS A 612 -10.48 17.46 -15.13
CA HIS A 612 -9.72 17.33 -13.88
C HIS A 612 -9.22 15.89 -13.64
N ARG A 613 -8.11 15.75 -12.89
CA ARG A 613 -7.54 14.43 -12.57
C ARG A 613 -8.36 13.66 -11.53
N HIS A 614 -8.98 14.34 -10.55
CA HIS A 614 -9.81 13.71 -9.54
C HIS A 614 -11.22 13.34 -10.04
N LEU A 615 -11.81 12.34 -9.40
CA LEU A 615 -13.18 11.87 -9.61
C LEU A 615 -14.04 12.07 -8.35
N SER A 616 -13.83 13.16 -7.64
CA SER A 616 -14.51 13.44 -6.36
C SER A 616 -16.03 13.25 -6.39
N PRO A 617 -16.78 13.67 -7.44
CA PRO A 617 -18.22 13.42 -7.52
C PRO A 617 -18.57 11.92 -7.65
N LEU A 618 -17.65 11.06 -8.04
CA LEU A 618 -17.89 9.62 -8.18
C LEU A 618 -17.57 8.80 -6.93
N ILE A 619 -17.21 9.44 -5.81
CA ILE A 619 -16.84 8.72 -4.58
C ILE A 619 -17.96 7.80 -4.07
N GLY A 620 -19.21 8.17 -4.26
CA GLY A 620 -20.37 7.33 -3.94
C GLY A 620 -20.59 6.16 -4.90
N PHE A 621 -19.91 6.16 -6.06
CA PHE A 621 -19.90 5.07 -7.02
C PHE A 621 -18.67 4.15 -6.83
N PHE A 622 -17.48 4.73 -6.66
CA PHE A 622 -16.24 4.04 -6.29
C PHE A 622 -15.34 4.96 -5.44
N PRO A 623 -14.87 4.52 -4.26
CA PRO A 623 -14.99 3.18 -3.65
C PRO A 623 -16.37 2.88 -3.04
N GLY A 624 -17.21 3.90 -2.84
CA GLY A 624 -18.57 3.75 -2.29
C GLY A 624 -19.47 2.82 -3.09
N ASP A 625 -20.59 2.43 -2.49
CA ASP A 625 -21.62 1.57 -3.06
C ASP A 625 -23.04 2.19 -2.96
N ARG A 626 -23.14 3.50 -2.76
CA ARG A 626 -24.44 4.17 -2.77
C ARG A 626 -25.02 4.21 -4.18
N ILE A 627 -24.13 4.44 -5.16
CA ILE A 627 -24.51 4.42 -6.57
C ILE A 627 -24.09 3.07 -7.15
N THR A 628 -25.06 2.28 -7.61
CA THR A 628 -24.82 0.96 -8.18
C THR A 628 -25.68 0.74 -9.43
N LEU A 629 -25.27 -0.17 -10.31
CA LEU A 629 -26.04 -0.51 -11.51
C LEU A 629 -27.40 -1.16 -11.21
N ASP A 630 -27.54 -1.79 -10.02
CA ASP A 630 -28.76 -2.55 -9.71
C ASP A 630 -29.83 -1.69 -9.01
N ASP A 631 -29.37 -0.72 -8.17
CA ASP A 631 -30.27 -0.09 -7.19
C ASP A 631 -30.42 1.42 -7.45
N SER A 632 -29.62 2.01 -8.37
CA SER A 632 -29.64 3.44 -8.62
C SER A 632 -30.52 3.82 -9.81
N PRO A 633 -31.18 5.01 -9.79
CA PRO A 633 -31.87 5.57 -10.93
C PRO A 633 -30.98 5.71 -12.17
N SER A 634 -31.58 5.55 -13.36
CA SER A 634 -30.86 5.54 -14.63
C SER A 634 -30.21 6.89 -14.98
N ASP A 635 -30.79 7.99 -14.54
CA ASP A 635 -30.25 9.36 -14.73
C ASP A 635 -28.96 9.52 -13.94
N LEU A 636 -28.91 9.05 -12.69
CA LEU A 636 -27.70 9.08 -11.87
C LEU A 636 -26.54 8.28 -12.50
N LEU A 637 -26.86 7.08 -13.03
CA LEU A 637 -25.87 6.26 -13.76
C LEU A 637 -25.43 6.92 -15.07
N SER A 638 -26.33 7.63 -15.74
CA SER A 638 -26.00 8.43 -16.91
C SER A 638 -25.05 9.58 -16.56
N GLY A 639 -25.30 10.23 -15.41
CA GLY A 639 -24.41 11.26 -14.86
C GLY A 639 -23.02 10.77 -14.52
N VAL A 640 -22.91 9.56 -13.92
CA VAL A 640 -21.60 8.89 -13.70
C VAL A 640 -20.86 8.68 -15.01
N ARG A 641 -21.54 8.13 -16.03
CA ARG A 641 -20.93 7.87 -17.35
C ARG A 641 -20.53 9.17 -18.03
N ALA A 642 -21.36 10.20 -17.98
CA ALA A 642 -21.08 11.50 -18.58
C ALA A 642 -19.82 12.15 -17.96
N LEU A 643 -19.66 12.10 -16.65
CA LEU A 643 -18.47 12.63 -15.97
C LEU A 643 -17.21 11.84 -16.36
N LEU A 644 -17.25 10.51 -16.40
CA LEU A 644 -16.12 9.70 -16.83
C LEU A 644 -15.69 9.97 -18.27
N VAL A 645 -16.67 10.25 -19.16
CA VAL A 645 -16.37 10.65 -20.56
C VAL A 645 -15.70 12.03 -20.57
N ALA A 646 -16.20 12.98 -19.81
CA ALA A 646 -15.62 14.33 -19.69
C ALA A 646 -14.18 14.29 -19.15
N ARG A 647 -13.93 13.50 -18.12
CA ARG A 647 -12.58 13.31 -17.52
C ARG A 647 -11.57 12.64 -18.46
N GLY A 648 -12.03 11.95 -19.51
CA GLY A 648 -11.20 11.35 -20.54
C GLY A 648 -10.48 10.06 -20.17
N MET A 649 -9.55 9.64 -21.03
CA MET A 649 -8.91 8.32 -20.99
C MET A 649 -7.39 8.37 -20.79
N ASP A 650 -6.84 9.52 -20.42
CA ASP A 650 -5.41 9.69 -20.12
C ASP A 650 -5.23 10.75 -19.03
N SER A 651 -4.39 10.43 -18.04
CA SER A 651 -4.05 11.30 -16.92
C SER A 651 -2.85 10.69 -16.17
N TYR A 652 -2.60 11.14 -14.94
CA TYR A 652 -1.66 10.48 -14.02
C TYR A 652 -2.08 9.04 -13.73
N GLY A 653 -1.11 8.20 -13.36
CA GLY A 653 -1.35 6.76 -13.17
C GLY A 653 -2.46 6.45 -12.17
N TRP A 654 -2.47 7.12 -10.99
CA TRP A 654 -3.54 6.95 -10.00
C TRP A 654 -4.92 7.39 -10.51
N ALA A 655 -4.97 8.47 -11.29
CA ALA A 655 -6.22 8.95 -11.89
C ALA A 655 -6.77 7.95 -12.92
N ASN A 656 -5.88 7.38 -13.75
CA ASN A 656 -6.24 6.32 -14.70
C ASN A 656 -6.73 5.07 -13.97
N ALA A 657 -6.08 4.68 -12.86
CA ALA A 657 -6.52 3.55 -12.04
C ALA A 657 -7.93 3.76 -11.47
N TRP A 658 -8.23 4.95 -10.94
CA TRP A 658 -9.56 5.28 -10.43
C TRP A 658 -10.63 5.27 -11.53
N ARG A 659 -10.32 5.85 -12.71
CA ARG A 659 -11.20 5.77 -13.89
C ARG A 659 -11.43 4.33 -14.34
N ALA A 660 -10.38 3.49 -14.34
CA ALA A 660 -10.50 2.08 -14.71
C ALA A 660 -11.45 1.32 -13.78
N LEU A 661 -11.34 1.55 -12.46
CA LEU A 661 -12.25 0.99 -11.45
C LEU A 661 -13.70 1.42 -11.70
N CYS A 662 -13.94 2.68 -12.01
CA CYS A 662 -15.27 3.17 -12.33
C CYS A 662 -15.83 2.56 -13.63
N TRP A 663 -15.02 2.47 -14.70
CA TRP A 663 -15.45 1.82 -15.94
C TRP A 663 -15.70 0.32 -15.76
N ALA A 664 -14.90 -0.36 -14.92
CA ALA A 664 -15.14 -1.76 -14.57
C ALA A 664 -16.50 -1.94 -13.88
N ARG A 665 -16.86 -1.06 -12.93
CA ARG A 665 -18.19 -1.07 -12.29
C ARG A 665 -19.33 -0.74 -13.25
N LEU A 666 -19.10 0.08 -14.27
CA LEU A 666 -20.05 0.31 -15.37
C LEU A 666 -20.10 -0.87 -16.36
N LYS A 667 -19.31 -1.92 -16.15
CA LYS A 667 -19.18 -3.10 -17.03
C LYS A 667 -18.67 -2.75 -18.44
N ASP A 668 -17.95 -1.64 -18.57
CA ASP A 668 -17.28 -1.23 -19.80
C ASP A 668 -15.84 -1.77 -19.79
N ALA A 669 -15.71 -3.05 -20.15
CA ALA A 669 -14.47 -3.79 -20.06
C ALA A 669 -13.32 -3.19 -20.90
N GLU A 670 -13.66 -2.71 -22.10
CA GLU A 670 -12.63 -2.22 -23.03
C GLU A 670 -12.08 -0.85 -22.59
N ARG A 671 -12.92 0.05 -22.05
CA ARG A 671 -12.43 1.31 -21.48
C ARG A 671 -11.60 1.09 -20.20
N ALA A 672 -12.05 0.18 -19.32
CA ALA A 672 -11.26 -0.18 -18.14
C ALA A 672 -9.90 -0.76 -18.55
N TYR A 673 -9.88 -1.68 -19.52
CA TYR A 673 -8.65 -2.29 -20.03
C TYR A 673 -7.74 -1.26 -20.74
N GLN A 674 -8.30 -0.32 -21.49
CA GLN A 674 -7.52 0.75 -22.11
C GLN A 674 -6.76 1.56 -21.05
N LEU A 675 -7.40 1.93 -19.94
CA LEU A 675 -6.76 2.68 -18.86
C LEU A 675 -5.66 1.85 -18.13
N VAL A 676 -5.91 0.56 -17.90
CA VAL A 676 -4.87 -0.35 -17.40
C VAL A 676 -3.66 -0.37 -18.33
N THR A 677 -3.87 -0.45 -19.62
CA THR A 677 -2.77 -0.47 -20.60
C THR A 677 -2.12 0.89 -20.81
N THR A 678 -2.85 1.98 -20.53
CA THR A 678 -2.27 3.33 -20.49
C THR A 678 -1.25 3.47 -19.38
N ASN A 679 -1.51 2.91 -18.20
CA ASN A 679 -0.54 2.89 -17.10
C ASN A 679 0.67 1.97 -17.39
N LEU A 680 0.47 0.93 -18.19
CA LEU A 680 1.52 0.02 -18.66
C LEU A 680 2.26 0.50 -19.92
N ARG A 681 2.08 1.74 -20.36
CA ARG A 681 2.93 2.31 -21.40
C ARG A 681 4.31 2.69 -20.80
N PRO A 682 5.41 2.60 -21.59
CA PRO A 682 6.71 3.02 -21.08
C PRO A 682 6.72 4.54 -20.81
N SER A 683 7.19 4.94 -19.64
CA SER A 683 7.54 6.33 -19.36
C SER A 683 8.90 6.60 -20.00
N THR A 684 8.91 7.47 -21.00
CA THR A 684 10.11 7.98 -21.67
C THR A 684 10.04 9.49 -21.68
N ASP A 685 11.19 10.15 -21.60
CA ASP A 685 11.28 11.61 -21.69
C ASP A 685 10.30 12.33 -20.72
N ASN A 686 10.26 11.88 -19.46
CA ASN A 686 9.40 12.41 -18.40
C ASN A 686 7.88 12.34 -18.71
N SER A 687 7.43 11.33 -19.41
CA SER A 687 6.01 11.10 -19.68
C SER A 687 5.35 10.23 -18.60
N ASN A 688 4.03 10.34 -18.46
CA ASN A 688 3.24 9.44 -17.61
C ASN A 688 3.33 7.99 -18.09
N GLY A 689 3.44 7.04 -17.17
CA GLY A 689 3.46 5.61 -17.47
C GLY A 689 4.33 4.80 -16.52
N SER A 690 4.75 3.62 -16.94
CA SER A 690 5.63 2.76 -16.16
C SER A 690 7.10 2.97 -16.53
N ALA A 691 7.93 3.11 -15.52
CA ALA A 691 9.39 3.11 -15.68
C ALA A 691 9.91 1.72 -16.13
N MET A 692 11.21 1.63 -16.41
CA MET A 692 11.85 0.36 -16.76
C MET A 692 11.61 -0.73 -15.70
N ASN A 693 11.69 -0.37 -14.42
CA ASN A 693 11.45 -1.27 -13.28
C ASN A 693 9.96 -1.45 -12.92
N LEU A 694 9.04 -0.92 -13.73
CA LEU A 694 7.58 -0.91 -13.56
C LEU A 694 7.05 0.00 -12.43
N PHE A 695 7.85 0.87 -11.84
CA PHE A 695 7.35 1.94 -11.01
C PHE A 695 6.46 2.88 -11.82
N ASP A 696 5.37 3.36 -11.22
CA ASP A 696 4.52 4.38 -11.86
C ASP A 696 5.22 5.74 -11.82
N ILE A 697 5.39 6.32 -12.99
CA ILE A 697 6.03 7.62 -13.17
C ILE A 697 5.04 8.58 -13.80
N TYR A 698 5.05 9.82 -13.31
CA TYR A 698 4.35 10.89 -13.98
C TYR A 698 5.17 12.17 -14.07
N GLN A 699 4.82 12.97 -15.03
CA GLN A 699 5.47 14.24 -15.30
C GLN A 699 4.85 15.35 -14.45
N VAL A 700 5.69 16.21 -13.89
CA VAL A 700 5.31 17.50 -13.31
C VAL A 700 5.76 18.65 -14.21
N GLU A 701 5.30 19.86 -13.88
CA GLU A 701 5.50 21.07 -14.67
C GLU A 701 6.99 21.41 -14.96
N ASP A 702 7.92 20.90 -14.18
CA ASP A 702 9.36 21.16 -14.29
C ASP A 702 10.12 20.16 -15.17
N ASP A 703 9.44 19.39 -16.01
CA ASP A 703 10.03 18.29 -16.80
C ASP A 703 10.73 17.21 -15.96
N ARG A 704 10.35 17.09 -14.68
CA ARG A 704 10.86 16.03 -13.78
C ARG A 704 9.95 14.81 -13.81
N SER A 705 10.55 13.65 -13.73
CA SER A 705 9.82 12.40 -13.50
C SER A 705 9.65 12.17 -12.00
N ILE A 706 8.42 11.99 -11.56
CA ILE A 706 8.10 11.67 -10.18
C ILE A 706 7.59 10.23 -10.09
N PHE A 707 8.15 9.46 -9.17
CA PHE A 707 7.61 8.18 -8.78
C PHE A 707 6.50 8.38 -7.74
N GLN A 708 5.32 7.78 -7.99
CA GLN A 708 4.27 7.60 -7.00
C GLN A 708 3.76 6.16 -7.02
N ILE A 709 3.72 5.56 -5.83
CA ILE A 709 3.42 4.13 -5.70
C ILE A 709 1.92 3.80 -5.81
N ASP A 710 1.06 4.78 -5.65
CA ASP A 710 -0.40 4.60 -5.58
C ASP A 710 -0.99 3.92 -6.83
N ALA A 711 -0.52 4.27 -8.03
CA ALA A 711 -0.98 3.61 -9.25
C ALA A 711 -0.49 2.16 -9.37
N ASN A 712 0.67 1.82 -8.78
CA ASN A 712 1.14 0.44 -8.69
C ASN A 712 0.23 -0.44 -7.82
N PHE A 713 -0.67 0.15 -7.02
CA PHE A 713 -1.69 -0.54 -6.24
C PHE A 713 -3.09 -0.36 -6.82
N GLY A 714 -3.41 0.84 -7.29
CA GLY A 714 -4.71 1.16 -7.88
C GLY A 714 -4.98 0.40 -9.17
N THR A 715 -3.98 0.26 -10.05
CA THR A 715 -4.14 -0.48 -11.32
C THR A 715 -4.38 -1.98 -11.10
N PRO A 716 -3.61 -2.71 -10.26
CA PRO A 716 -3.96 -4.06 -9.84
C PRO A 716 -5.36 -4.18 -9.23
N SER A 717 -5.77 -3.20 -8.40
CA SER A 717 -7.13 -3.17 -7.85
C SER A 717 -8.18 -3.11 -8.96
N ALA A 718 -7.96 -2.30 -10.01
CA ALA A 718 -8.84 -2.21 -11.18
C ALA A 718 -8.87 -3.52 -11.97
N MET A 719 -7.71 -4.17 -12.17
CA MET A 719 -7.63 -5.46 -12.85
C MET A 719 -8.45 -6.53 -12.11
N VAL A 720 -8.39 -6.55 -10.77
CA VAL A 720 -9.21 -7.46 -9.96
C VAL A 720 -10.69 -7.09 -10.05
N GLU A 721 -11.06 -5.78 -9.98
CA GLU A 721 -12.45 -5.33 -10.10
C GLU A 721 -13.08 -5.74 -11.45
N MET A 722 -12.29 -5.75 -12.53
CA MET A 722 -12.73 -6.24 -13.85
C MET A 722 -13.07 -7.74 -13.84
N LEU A 723 -12.43 -8.53 -12.97
CA LEU A 723 -12.63 -9.98 -12.87
C LEU A 723 -13.64 -10.35 -11.78
N LEU A 724 -13.72 -9.57 -10.71
CA LEU A 724 -14.59 -9.82 -9.58
C LEU A 724 -15.02 -8.50 -8.92
N TYR A 725 -16.29 -8.18 -8.97
CA TYR A 725 -16.91 -7.12 -8.17
C TYR A 725 -17.62 -7.71 -6.96
N SER A 726 -17.44 -7.13 -5.78
CA SER A 726 -18.14 -7.56 -4.57
C SER A 726 -18.57 -6.39 -3.69
N ARG A 727 -19.72 -6.58 -3.05
CA ARG A 727 -20.23 -5.79 -1.91
C ARG A 727 -20.89 -6.75 -0.91
N PRO A 728 -21.12 -6.37 0.34
CA PRO A 728 -21.79 -7.25 1.28
C PRO A 728 -23.07 -7.87 0.71
N GLY A 729 -23.13 -9.22 0.73
CA GLY A 729 -24.26 -9.99 0.19
C GLY A 729 -24.27 -10.19 -1.33
N ARG A 730 -23.25 -9.71 -2.06
CA ARG A 730 -23.16 -9.87 -3.53
C ARG A 730 -21.72 -10.09 -3.98
N ILE A 731 -21.54 -11.06 -4.86
CA ILE A 731 -20.29 -11.32 -5.60
C ILE A 731 -20.66 -11.46 -7.08
N GLU A 732 -20.07 -10.67 -7.95
CA GLU A 732 -20.27 -10.75 -9.40
C GLU A 732 -18.98 -11.16 -10.08
N LEU A 733 -19.05 -12.21 -10.89
CA LEU A 733 -17.90 -12.83 -11.53
C LEU A 733 -17.80 -12.37 -12.98
N LEU A 734 -16.61 -11.97 -13.40
CA LEU A 734 -16.26 -11.44 -14.73
C LEU A 734 -17.17 -10.27 -15.17
N PRO A 735 -17.41 -9.24 -14.32
CA PRO A 735 -18.32 -8.16 -14.66
C PRO A 735 -17.81 -7.32 -15.86
N ALA A 736 -16.49 -7.25 -16.06
CA ALA A 736 -15.84 -6.43 -17.09
C ALA A 736 -14.63 -7.15 -17.71
N LEU A 737 -14.79 -8.39 -18.14
CA LEU A 737 -13.73 -9.17 -18.77
C LEU A 737 -13.41 -8.62 -20.17
N PRO A 738 -12.18 -8.07 -20.43
CA PRO A 738 -11.83 -7.55 -21.74
C PRO A 738 -11.56 -8.67 -22.76
N ALA A 739 -11.66 -8.35 -24.04
CA ALA A 739 -11.38 -9.28 -25.12
C ALA A 739 -9.97 -9.87 -25.05
N ALA A 740 -9.00 -9.10 -24.59
CA ALA A 740 -7.61 -9.51 -24.41
C ALA A 740 -7.44 -10.70 -23.45
N TRP A 741 -8.26 -10.81 -22.41
CA TRP A 741 -8.20 -11.86 -21.39
C TRP A 741 -9.26 -12.95 -21.61
N ALA A 742 -10.15 -12.79 -22.58
CA ALA A 742 -11.31 -13.66 -22.74
C ALA A 742 -10.98 -15.09 -23.19
N ARG A 743 -9.80 -15.32 -23.80
CA ARG A 743 -9.45 -16.65 -24.35
C ARG A 743 -9.41 -17.72 -23.27
N GLN A 744 -8.67 -17.47 -22.20
CA GLN A 744 -8.62 -18.31 -21.00
C GLN A 744 -7.86 -17.55 -19.91
N GLY A 745 -8.23 -17.80 -18.66
CA GLY A 745 -7.49 -17.28 -17.52
C GLY A 745 -7.96 -17.94 -16.22
N ARG A 746 -7.24 -17.62 -15.17
CA ARG A 746 -7.52 -18.06 -13.81
C ARG A 746 -6.99 -17.02 -12.83
N ILE A 747 -7.74 -16.80 -11.76
CA ILE A 747 -7.27 -16.08 -10.59
C ILE A 747 -7.74 -16.83 -9.35
N THR A 748 -6.88 -16.93 -8.32
CA THR A 748 -7.19 -17.62 -7.07
C THR A 748 -6.97 -16.69 -5.89
N GLY A 749 -7.62 -16.97 -4.76
CA GLY A 749 -7.41 -16.22 -3.52
C GLY A 749 -7.91 -14.77 -3.55
N VAL A 750 -8.87 -14.45 -4.42
CA VAL A 750 -9.44 -13.09 -4.49
C VAL A 750 -10.33 -12.85 -3.28
N GLY A 751 -10.02 -11.84 -2.49
CA GLY A 751 -10.89 -11.38 -1.41
C GLY A 751 -12.20 -10.80 -1.94
N ALA A 752 -13.31 -11.13 -1.28
CA ALA A 752 -14.62 -10.60 -1.61
C ALA A 752 -15.32 -10.09 -0.35
N ARG A 753 -15.88 -8.88 -0.45
CA ARG A 753 -16.56 -8.21 0.67
C ARG A 753 -17.72 -9.03 1.19
N GLY A 754 -17.91 -8.99 2.50
CA GLY A 754 -18.86 -9.84 3.21
C GLY A 754 -18.22 -11.15 3.74
N GLY A 755 -16.88 -11.26 3.72
CA GLY A 755 -16.09 -12.32 4.33
C GLY A 755 -15.98 -13.59 3.48
N PHE A 756 -15.59 -13.44 2.20
CA PHE A 756 -15.39 -14.56 1.30
C PHE A 756 -14.05 -14.47 0.56
N THR A 757 -13.54 -15.62 0.08
CA THR A 757 -12.49 -15.69 -0.93
C THR A 757 -13.01 -16.47 -2.13
N VAL A 758 -12.49 -16.11 -3.32
CA VAL A 758 -12.95 -16.66 -4.59
C VAL A 758 -11.77 -17.10 -5.45
N ASP A 759 -11.84 -18.34 -5.94
CA ASP A 759 -11.02 -18.81 -7.05
C ASP A 759 -11.91 -18.84 -8.30
N LEU A 760 -11.38 -18.37 -9.42
CA LEU A 760 -12.14 -18.19 -10.65
C LEU A 760 -11.32 -18.64 -11.85
N ALA A 761 -11.91 -19.49 -12.71
CA ALA A 761 -11.34 -19.89 -13.99
C ALA A 761 -12.33 -19.65 -15.13
N TRP A 762 -11.83 -19.24 -16.28
CA TRP A 762 -12.66 -18.97 -17.46
C TRP A 762 -11.99 -19.41 -18.76
N ARG A 763 -12.80 -19.67 -19.78
CA ARG A 763 -12.39 -19.97 -21.13
C ARG A 763 -13.39 -19.42 -22.15
N LYS A 764 -12.92 -18.79 -23.22
CA LYS A 764 -13.75 -18.17 -24.26
C LYS A 764 -14.81 -17.22 -23.68
N GLY A 765 -14.42 -16.40 -22.72
CA GLY A 765 -15.29 -15.44 -22.06
C GLY A 765 -16.34 -16.04 -21.10
N ARG A 766 -16.29 -17.36 -20.84
CA ARG A 766 -17.23 -18.05 -19.96
C ARG A 766 -16.52 -18.65 -18.75
N ILE A 767 -17.15 -18.55 -17.61
CA ILE A 767 -16.68 -19.18 -16.38
C ILE A 767 -16.76 -20.70 -16.55
N THR A 768 -15.66 -21.38 -16.28
CA THR A 768 -15.59 -22.85 -16.24
C THR A 768 -15.75 -23.35 -14.81
N GLU A 769 -15.20 -22.62 -13.86
CA GLU A 769 -15.25 -22.98 -12.44
C GLU A 769 -15.14 -21.71 -11.59
N ALA A 770 -15.89 -21.66 -10.50
CA ALA A 770 -15.69 -20.72 -9.42
C ALA A 770 -15.77 -21.44 -8.08
N VAL A 771 -14.77 -21.23 -7.21
CA VAL A 771 -14.76 -21.78 -5.85
C VAL A 771 -14.91 -20.62 -4.89
N ILE A 772 -15.99 -20.60 -4.12
CA ILE A 772 -16.30 -19.58 -3.12
C ILE A 772 -16.10 -20.20 -1.74
N ARG A 773 -15.19 -19.63 -0.96
CA ARG A 773 -14.88 -20.05 0.41
C ARG A 773 -15.30 -18.97 1.39
N SER A 774 -16.02 -19.32 2.44
CA SER A 774 -16.34 -18.40 3.53
C SER A 774 -15.14 -18.23 4.47
N VAL A 775 -14.71 -17.01 4.68
CA VAL A 775 -13.77 -16.62 5.75
C VAL A 775 -14.56 -16.34 7.04
N GLY A 776 -15.61 -15.52 6.95
CA GLY A 776 -16.53 -15.19 8.04
C GLY A 776 -17.95 -14.92 7.57
N GLY A 777 -18.12 -14.81 6.24
CA GLY A 777 -19.42 -14.56 5.61
C GLY A 777 -20.38 -15.74 5.72
N ARG A 778 -21.69 -15.44 5.73
CA ARG A 778 -22.72 -16.47 5.88
C ARG A 778 -23.59 -16.62 4.65
N THR A 779 -24.02 -15.52 4.05
CA THR A 779 -24.93 -15.54 2.89
C THR A 779 -24.48 -14.52 1.87
N THR A 780 -24.39 -14.96 0.61
CA THR A 780 -24.10 -14.07 -0.53
C THR A 780 -24.83 -14.52 -1.79
N LYS A 781 -25.11 -13.58 -2.69
CA LYS A 781 -25.57 -13.85 -4.06
C LYS A 781 -24.37 -13.84 -4.98
N VAL A 782 -24.14 -14.95 -5.67
CA VAL A 782 -23.11 -15.05 -6.73
C VAL A 782 -23.78 -14.87 -8.08
N ILE A 783 -23.30 -13.92 -8.85
CA ILE A 783 -23.88 -13.53 -10.14
C ILE A 783 -22.84 -13.75 -11.23
N ALA A 784 -23.26 -14.45 -12.29
CA ALA A 784 -22.43 -14.69 -13.46
C ALA A 784 -23.32 -14.88 -14.69
N HIS A 785 -22.96 -14.25 -15.81
CA HIS A 785 -23.68 -14.36 -17.09
C HIS A 785 -25.20 -14.16 -16.97
N GLY A 786 -25.65 -13.24 -16.10
CA GLY A 786 -27.08 -12.98 -15.86
C GLY A 786 -27.78 -13.98 -14.93
N VAL A 787 -27.07 -15.01 -14.47
CA VAL A 787 -27.62 -16.01 -13.53
C VAL A 787 -27.19 -15.68 -12.12
N THR A 788 -28.17 -15.67 -11.19
CA THR A 788 -27.92 -15.46 -9.75
C THR A 788 -28.07 -16.76 -8.98
N ARG A 789 -27.12 -17.08 -8.13
CA ARG A 789 -27.15 -18.21 -7.19
C ARG A 789 -26.95 -17.70 -5.77
N THR A 790 -27.84 -18.05 -4.86
CA THR A 790 -27.70 -17.72 -3.44
C THR A 790 -26.93 -18.83 -2.75
N LEU A 791 -25.82 -18.47 -2.11
CA LEU A 791 -25.03 -19.36 -1.27
C LEU A 791 -25.28 -19.05 0.21
N ARG A 792 -25.28 -20.11 1.01
CA ARG A 792 -25.27 -20.06 2.46
C ARG A 792 -24.15 -20.98 2.93
N LEU A 793 -23.12 -20.39 3.52
CA LEU A 793 -21.91 -21.09 3.95
C LEU A 793 -21.62 -20.75 5.41
N HIS A 794 -21.12 -21.71 6.15
CA HIS A 794 -20.50 -21.45 7.45
C HIS A 794 -19.04 -21.03 7.25
N PRO A 795 -18.44 -20.33 8.22
CA PRO A 795 -17.00 -20.02 8.17
C PRO A 795 -16.17 -21.30 7.92
N GLY A 796 -15.26 -21.24 6.94
CA GLY A 796 -14.45 -22.36 6.48
C GLY A 796 -15.09 -23.25 5.41
N GLU A 797 -16.42 -23.17 5.19
CA GLU A 797 -17.08 -23.93 4.12
C GLU A 797 -16.77 -23.37 2.73
N THR A 798 -16.82 -24.27 1.77
CA THR A 798 -16.52 -24.01 0.35
C THR A 798 -17.67 -24.49 -0.54
N ALA A 799 -18.00 -23.70 -1.55
CA ALA A 799 -18.91 -24.09 -2.63
C ALA A 799 -18.20 -23.98 -3.97
N THR A 800 -18.28 -25.01 -4.77
CA THR A 800 -17.80 -25.02 -6.16
C THR A 800 -18.98 -24.84 -7.10
N LEU A 801 -18.89 -23.89 -8.02
CA LEU A 801 -19.91 -23.56 -9.00
C LEU A 801 -19.36 -23.71 -10.41
N HIS A 802 -20.19 -24.24 -11.31
CA HIS A 802 -19.94 -24.37 -12.75
C HIS A 802 -21.05 -23.69 -13.56
N TRP A 803 -20.71 -23.08 -14.72
CA TRP A 803 -21.63 -22.39 -15.63
C TRP A 803 -21.55 -22.93 -17.04
#